data_03fb1f953e4b21995358025781a6b60e
#
_entry.id   03fb1f953e4b21995358025781a6b60e
#
_cell.length_a   1.000
_cell.length_b   1.000
_cell.length_c   1.000
_cell.angle_alpha   90.00
_cell.angle_beta   90.00
_cell.angle_gamma   90.00
#
_symmetry.space_group_name_H-M   'P 1'
#
loop_
_entity.id
_entity.type
_entity.pdbx_description
1 polymer ?
#
loop_
_entity_poly.entity_id
_entity_poly.type
_entity_poly.pdbx_seq_one_letter_code
_entity_poly.pdbx_strand_id
1 'polypeptide(L)'
;MTPFLFATMVAPAAAATLPAVLAPPSPFPRIVAQSLVSEFVAPGVTRADYRLATISGPLVISVVAIDTHDPSVRLSGVIATDHLVSAGETVSSMALRTHAIAGINGDYFDIGQTNQPLGIVVSDGTLIRTPSRRVALDIGRDGSVHFEPFSFKGTATFDGTTLPLTAVNEWPPQGGASLLTPAYGPLSATTQDITLVSLGALGAANALSGDYRVIGVYPATTGPLGTPTLALGPAALKLAPPPQPGDIVTIAADTDPPLATIATAIGGGPALLVDGRAYNDANAPAPEERERRFPVSGAALSANGTLFLIAVDGRDPALSIGLTRPEFGALMAGLGASNGMAFDSGGSSTLVARRAGETTMSLLNAPSDGSERPVADGLFVYSDAPQGTPARLVLHPSRILAVRGARVRVTGAITDAAGHLLGPAPSLMVDAQNSQTLPVRSGTLRADLPVEVVDRVARLAIGPDRPNPDPNGTIELMADAYDASGRPIATSGAVHWTAENGTFIEPGLFHAGTRDGIVTATIGGVTAKTIVRVGRHEVPVQGFSAQGVSLNYDFTGSARIAYANGSYALPGDPLSFNIEINGDASGVGLRAAFVNSLGERTALTLVKRVDWRGWQRRTIIIPGLLNPPIHLVSLYAVNSLGTPTVHAAGTIGFRNPSVILAGTP
;
A
#
# COMPACT_ATOMS: atom_id res chain seq x y z
N MET A 1 -13.35 59.33 -15.12
CA MET A 1 -13.01 58.51 -13.92
C MET A 1 -12.93 57.05 -14.39
N THR A 2 -11.73 56.59 -14.64
CA THR A 2 -11.39 55.24 -15.09
C THR A 2 -11.12 54.39 -13.84
N PRO A 3 -11.74 53.20 -13.65
CA PRO A 3 -11.44 52.36 -12.49
C PRO A 3 -10.10 51.67 -12.73
N PHE A 4 -9.19 51.86 -11.80
CA PHE A 4 -7.96 51.06 -11.69
C PHE A 4 -8.35 49.65 -11.19
N LEU A 5 -8.15 48.64 -12.04
CA LEU A 5 -8.15 47.23 -11.62
C LEU A 5 -6.84 46.99 -10.87
N PHE A 6 -6.94 46.78 -9.56
CA PHE A 6 -5.85 46.18 -8.78
C PHE A 6 -5.80 44.67 -9.09
N ALA A 7 -4.85 44.30 -9.92
CA ALA A 7 -4.47 42.88 -10.00
C ALA A 7 -3.71 42.55 -8.69
N THR A 8 -4.37 41.83 -7.82
CA THR A 8 -3.71 41.17 -6.68
C THR A 8 -2.73 40.14 -7.25
N MET A 9 -1.43 40.47 -7.23
CA MET A 9 -0.39 39.47 -7.40
C MET A 9 -0.51 38.46 -6.22
N VAL A 10 -1.07 37.29 -6.48
CA VAL A 10 -0.93 36.17 -5.59
C VAL A 10 0.54 35.80 -5.61
N ALA A 11 1.22 35.95 -4.49
CA ALA A 11 2.58 35.45 -4.32
C ALA A 11 2.57 33.94 -4.62
N PRO A 12 3.62 33.40 -5.28
CA PRO A 12 3.67 31.95 -5.47
C PRO A 12 3.63 31.29 -4.08
N ALA A 13 2.68 30.36 -3.89
CA ALA A 13 2.59 29.55 -2.69
C ALA A 13 3.97 28.94 -2.41
N ALA A 14 4.43 29.06 -1.17
CA ALA A 14 5.70 28.48 -0.78
C ALA A 14 5.61 26.96 -0.97
N ALA A 15 6.54 26.40 -1.73
CA ALA A 15 6.60 24.94 -1.88
C ALA A 15 6.86 24.31 -0.51
N ALA A 16 6.19 23.20 -0.20
CA ALA A 16 6.45 22.43 1.01
C ALA A 16 7.96 22.12 1.11
N THR A 17 8.61 22.55 2.18
CA THR A 17 10.07 22.51 2.28
C THR A 17 10.54 21.16 2.77
N LEU A 18 11.38 20.51 1.96
CA LEU A 18 12.08 19.28 2.30
C LEU A 18 13.55 19.60 2.64
N PRO A 19 14.14 18.99 3.68
CA PRO A 19 15.56 19.19 3.97
C PRO A 19 16.42 18.64 2.83
N ALA A 20 17.30 19.45 2.28
CA ALA A 20 18.24 19.03 1.22
C ALA A 20 19.22 17.96 1.72
N VAL A 21 19.48 17.93 3.01
CA VAL A 21 20.34 16.97 3.71
C VAL A 21 19.57 16.41 4.91
N LEU A 22 19.36 15.10 4.93
CA LEU A 22 18.80 14.40 6.07
C LEU A 22 19.87 14.19 7.15
N ALA A 23 19.52 14.51 8.39
CA ALA A 23 20.34 14.27 9.58
C ALA A 23 19.47 13.70 10.72
N PRO A 24 18.88 12.50 10.55
CA PRO A 24 18.04 11.90 11.57
C PRO A 24 18.83 11.63 12.86
N PRO A 25 18.22 11.81 14.05
CA PRO A 25 18.85 11.45 15.31
C PRO A 25 19.00 9.94 15.47
N SER A 26 19.78 9.50 16.48
CA SER A 26 19.79 8.10 16.92
C SER A 26 18.36 7.64 17.28
N PRO A 27 17.96 6.41 16.93
CA PRO A 27 18.79 5.28 16.49
C PRO A 27 18.98 5.13 14.98
N PHE A 28 18.66 6.13 14.16
CA PHE A 28 18.83 6.01 12.71
C PHE A 28 20.29 5.69 12.34
N PRO A 29 20.56 4.79 11.37
CA PRO A 29 21.91 4.43 10.99
C PRO A 29 22.66 5.61 10.39
N ARG A 30 23.93 5.77 10.75
CA ARG A 30 24.77 6.88 10.28
C ARG A 30 24.84 6.90 8.75
N ILE A 31 24.47 8.03 8.17
CA ILE A 31 24.53 8.28 6.72
C ILE A 31 25.98 8.50 6.30
N VAL A 32 26.40 7.83 5.23
CA VAL A 32 27.74 7.95 4.61
C VAL A 32 27.65 8.85 3.37
N ALA A 33 26.60 8.66 2.57
CA ALA A 33 26.32 9.48 1.41
C ALA A 33 24.81 9.58 1.21
N GLN A 34 24.36 10.67 0.61
CA GLN A 34 22.93 10.86 0.33
C GLN A 34 22.71 11.70 -0.92
N SER A 35 21.55 11.51 -1.51
CA SER A 35 21.05 12.35 -2.60
C SER A 35 19.55 12.58 -2.44
N LEU A 36 19.08 13.70 -2.96
CA LEU A 36 17.69 14.09 -3.02
C LEU A 36 17.33 14.43 -4.48
N VAL A 37 16.21 13.89 -4.93
CA VAL A 37 15.52 14.36 -6.14
C VAL A 37 14.12 14.78 -5.71
N SER A 38 13.72 16.01 -6.00
CA SER A 38 12.39 16.51 -5.71
C SER A 38 11.73 17.06 -6.97
N GLU A 39 10.43 16.87 -7.08
CA GLU A 39 9.63 17.32 -8.22
C GLU A 39 8.31 17.92 -7.74
N PHE A 40 7.92 19.00 -8.39
CA PHE A 40 6.63 19.65 -8.18
C PHE A 40 5.49 18.72 -8.66
N VAL A 41 4.42 18.63 -7.90
CA VAL A 41 3.19 17.87 -8.24
C VAL A 41 2.03 18.83 -8.53
N ALA A 42 1.74 19.71 -7.56
CA ALA A 42 0.71 20.74 -7.61
C ALA A 42 1.05 21.84 -6.59
N PRO A 43 0.35 22.99 -6.56
CA PRO A 43 0.51 23.97 -5.49
C PRO A 43 0.43 23.30 -4.13
N GLY A 44 1.33 23.64 -3.23
CA GLY A 44 1.44 23.03 -1.91
C GLY A 44 1.91 21.57 -1.88
N VAL A 45 2.15 20.89 -3.03
CA VAL A 45 2.50 19.47 -3.05
C VAL A 45 3.78 19.20 -3.85
N THR A 46 4.75 18.59 -3.19
CA THR A 46 6.04 18.19 -3.75
C THR A 46 6.30 16.71 -3.46
N ARG A 47 6.74 15.96 -4.44
CA ARG A 47 7.25 14.60 -4.23
C ARG A 47 8.77 14.60 -4.19
N ALA A 48 9.37 13.68 -3.44
CA ALA A 48 10.81 13.57 -3.31
C ALA A 48 11.27 12.14 -3.06
N ASP A 49 12.47 11.83 -3.55
CA ASP A 49 13.15 10.57 -3.33
C ASP A 49 14.52 10.85 -2.71
N TYR A 50 14.74 10.33 -1.49
CA TYR A 50 16.05 10.29 -0.87
C TYR A 50 16.67 8.90 -1.09
N ARG A 51 17.92 8.90 -1.49
CA ARG A 51 18.73 7.70 -1.57
C ARG A 51 19.90 7.85 -0.62
N LEU A 52 20.02 6.91 0.32
CA LEU A 52 21.02 6.99 1.36
C LEU A 52 21.92 5.75 1.29
N ALA A 53 23.23 5.97 1.36
CA ALA A 53 24.18 4.96 1.76
C ALA A 53 24.43 5.12 3.27
N THR A 54 24.14 4.09 4.06
CA THR A 54 24.37 4.10 5.50
C THR A 54 25.38 3.04 5.89
N ILE A 55 25.90 3.11 7.12
CA ILE A 55 26.80 2.07 7.65
C ILE A 55 26.13 0.70 7.77
N SER A 56 24.80 0.65 7.77
CA SER A 56 24.01 -0.60 7.87
C SER A 56 23.56 -1.13 6.51
N GLY A 57 23.61 -0.32 5.47
CA GLY A 57 23.18 -0.65 4.11
C GLY A 57 22.46 0.52 3.42
N PRO A 58 22.00 0.32 2.18
CA PRO A 58 21.29 1.34 1.42
C PRO A 58 19.86 1.54 1.93
N LEU A 59 19.32 2.74 1.72
CA LEU A 59 17.93 3.09 1.99
C LEU A 59 17.36 3.90 0.83
N VAL A 60 16.14 3.58 0.45
CA VAL A 60 15.31 4.33 -0.49
C VAL A 60 14.09 4.85 0.27
N ILE A 61 13.92 6.16 0.27
CA ILE A 61 12.88 6.85 1.03
C ILE A 61 12.13 7.74 0.06
N SER A 62 10.86 7.45 -0.16
CA SER A 62 9.97 8.26 -0.97
C SER A 62 9.07 9.10 -0.07
N VAL A 63 8.92 10.37 -0.38
CA VAL A 63 8.16 11.34 0.41
C VAL A 63 7.24 12.16 -0.50
N VAL A 64 6.02 12.38 -0.05
CA VAL A 64 5.16 13.46 -0.55
C VAL A 64 5.03 14.49 0.57
N ALA A 65 5.55 15.70 0.34
CA ALA A 65 5.46 16.83 1.25
C ALA A 65 4.29 17.72 0.85
N ILE A 66 3.45 18.07 1.81
CA ILE A 66 2.18 18.75 1.60
C ILE A 66 2.12 19.95 2.53
N ASP A 67 1.94 21.13 1.98
CA ASP A 67 1.62 22.33 2.74
C ASP A 67 0.13 22.32 3.09
N THR A 68 -0.19 22.04 4.35
CA THR A 68 -1.59 21.96 4.81
C THR A 68 -2.28 23.34 4.89
N HIS A 69 -1.53 24.42 4.74
CA HIS A 69 -2.07 25.79 4.69
C HIS A 69 -2.39 26.25 3.25
N ASP A 70 -1.98 25.51 2.21
CA ASP A 70 -2.33 25.87 0.84
C ASP A 70 -3.83 25.58 0.61
N PRO A 71 -4.63 26.60 0.30
CA PRO A 71 -6.09 26.46 0.19
C PRO A 71 -6.53 25.59 -1.00
N SER A 72 -5.62 25.29 -1.93
CA SER A 72 -5.91 24.38 -3.04
C SER A 72 -5.65 22.91 -2.69
N VAL A 73 -5.11 22.62 -1.51
CA VAL A 73 -4.85 21.26 -1.05
C VAL A 73 -6.04 20.75 -0.24
N ARG A 74 -6.51 19.57 -0.59
CA ARG A 74 -7.52 18.84 0.17
C ARG A 74 -7.04 17.40 0.42
N LEU A 75 -7.33 16.91 1.61
CA LEU A 75 -6.99 15.56 2.06
C LEU A 75 -8.26 14.78 2.37
N SER A 76 -8.30 13.49 2.03
CA SER A 76 -9.42 12.61 2.38
C SER A 76 -8.98 11.18 2.59
N GLY A 77 -9.58 10.51 3.57
CA GLY A 77 -9.52 9.07 3.72
C GLY A 77 -10.43 8.38 2.72
N VAL A 78 -9.94 7.37 2.02
CA VAL A 78 -10.69 6.59 1.02
C VAL A 78 -10.64 5.13 1.39
N ILE A 79 -11.78 4.45 1.35
CA ILE A 79 -11.87 3.00 1.51
C ILE A 79 -11.89 2.28 0.16
N ALA A 80 -11.42 1.06 0.15
CA ALA A 80 -11.38 0.22 -1.04
C ALA A 80 -12.78 0.01 -1.62
N THR A 81 -12.95 0.32 -2.92
CA THR A 81 -14.21 0.12 -3.67
C THR A 81 -15.45 0.76 -3.03
N ASP A 82 -15.27 1.78 -2.18
CA ASP A 82 -16.29 2.49 -1.40
C ASP A 82 -17.07 1.60 -0.41
N HIS A 83 -16.51 0.42 -0.07
CA HIS A 83 -17.08 -0.51 0.89
C HIS A 83 -16.02 -1.02 1.86
N LEU A 84 -16.39 -1.11 3.14
CA LEU A 84 -15.50 -1.67 4.17
C LEU A 84 -15.22 -3.15 3.94
N VAL A 85 -16.26 -3.94 3.65
CA VAL A 85 -16.11 -5.35 3.31
C VAL A 85 -15.86 -5.47 1.80
N SER A 86 -14.62 -5.73 1.42
CA SER A 86 -14.21 -5.76 0.02
C SER A 86 -13.08 -6.77 -0.23
N ALA A 87 -12.67 -6.91 -1.48
CA ALA A 87 -11.46 -7.65 -1.83
C ALA A 87 -10.16 -6.83 -1.62
N GLY A 88 -10.29 -5.61 -1.12
CA GLY A 88 -9.23 -4.60 -1.12
C GLY A 88 -9.07 -3.93 -2.49
N GLU A 89 -8.36 -2.82 -2.52
CA GLU A 89 -8.04 -2.06 -3.74
C GLU A 89 -6.60 -1.55 -3.64
N THR A 90 -5.87 -1.46 -4.75
CA THR A 90 -4.52 -0.89 -4.74
C THR A 90 -4.58 0.62 -4.54
N VAL A 91 -3.55 1.20 -3.92
CA VAL A 91 -3.46 2.65 -3.70
C VAL A 91 -3.52 3.41 -5.02
N SER A 92 -2.84 2.92 -6.06
CA SER A 92 -2.91 3.51 -7.41
C SER A 92 -4.33 3.50 -7.97
N SER A 93 -5.09 2.42 -7.78
CA SER A 93 -6.48 2.31 -8.25
C SER A 93 -7.39 3.29 -7.51
N MET A 94 -7.30 3.34 -6.18
CA MET A 94 -8.06 4.30 -5.36
C MET A 94 -7.74 5.75 -5.77
N ALA A 95 -6.46 6.08 -5.97
CA ALA A 95 -6.05 7.41 -6.40
C ALA A 95 -6.64 7.80 -7.76
N LEU A 96 -6.58 6.90 -8.74
CA LEU A 96 -7.15 7.14 -10.08
C LEU A 96 -8.67 7.28 -10.03
N ARG A 97 -9.36 6.41 -9.30
CA ARG A 97 -10.82 6.38 -9.18
C ARG A 97 -11.35 7.67 -8.53
N THR A 98 -10.65 8.20 -7.54
CA THR A 98 -11.04 9.39 -6.80
C THR A 98 -10.43 10.68 -7.35
N HIS A 99 -9.63 10.60 -8.43
CA HIS A 99 -8.93 11.74 -9.03
C HIS A 99 -7.91 12.42 -8.10
N ALA A 100 -7.34 11.66 -7.16
CA ALA A 100 -6.29 12.16 -6.30
C ALA A 100 -4.99 12.44 -7.09
N ILE A 101 -4.14 13.32 -6.55
CA ILE A 101 -2.83 13.63 -7.12
C ILE A 101 -1.69 12.91 -6.41
N ALA A 102 -1.94 12.41 -5.20
CA ALA A 102 -1.05 11.53 -4.44
C ALA A 102 -1.85 10.69 -3.45
N GLY A 103 -1.27 9.62 -2.94
CA GLY A 103 -1.90 8.78 -1.92
C GLY A 103 -0.92 7.79 -1.30
N ILE A 104 -1.26 7.37 -0.08
CA ILE A 104 -0.52 6.39 0.70
C ILE A 104 -1.50 5.37 1.28
N ASN A 105 -1.08 4.11 1.46
CA ASN A 105 -1.87 3.13 2.18
C ASN A 105 -2.12 3.59 3.64
N GLY A 106 -3.23 3.15 4.20
CA GLY A 106 -3.67 3.55 5.54
C GLY A 106 -3.46 2.48 6.60
N ASP A 107 -4.55 2.19 7.31
CA ASP A 107 -4.55 1.35 8.50
C ASP A 107 -4.23 -0.13 8.22
N TYR A 108 -3.87 -0.83 9.29
CA TYR A 108 -3.93 -2.30 9.32
C TYR A 108 -5.34 -2.77 9.02
N PHE A 109 -5.47 -3.93 8.43
CA PHE A 109 -6.76 -4.45 8.02
C PHE A 109 -6.87 -5.96 8.25
N ASP A 110 -8.10 -6.44 8.28
CA ASP A 110 -8.42 -7.86 8.46
C ASP A 110 -8.14 -8.64 7.17
N ILE A 111 -6.84 -8.76 6.87
CA ILE A 111 -6.33 -9.28 5.61
C ILE A 111 -6.85 -10.69 5.32
N GLY A 112 -7.54 -10.83 4.18
CA GLY A 112 -8.01 -12.11 3.68
C GLY A 112 -9.27 -12.65 4.36
N GLN A 113 -9.90 -11.85 5.22
CA GLN A 113 -11.24 -12.13 5.75
C GLN A 113 -12.20 -11.09 5.20
N THR A 114 -12.39 -9.97 5.91
CA THR A 114 -13.25 -8.86 5.47
C THR A 114 -12.52 -7.81 4.68
N ASN A 115 -11.21 -7.73 4.85
CA ASN A 115 -10.34 -6.63 4.46
C ASN A 115 -10.79 -5.27 5.02
N GLN A 116 -11.55 -5.24 6.12
CA GLN A 116 -11.88 -3.99 6.80
C GLN A 116 -10.65 -3.40 7.49
N PRO A 117 -10.47 -2.07 7.47
CA PRO A 117 -9.48 -1.42 8.32
C PRO A 117 -9.78 -1.72 9.80
N LEU A 118 -8.77 -1.73 10.66
CA LEU A 118 -8.93 -2.07 12.08
C LEU A 118 -9.25 -0.88 12.98
N GLY A 119 -9.03 0.35 12.52
CA GLY A 119 -9.27 1.58 13.25
C GLY A 119 -10.35 2.45 12.64
N ILE A 120 -10.37 3.70 13.07
CA ILE A 120 -11.32 4.69 12.60
C ILE A 120 -11.13 5.00 11.13
N VAL A 121 -12.24 5.20 10.43
CA VAL A 121 -12.26 5.88 9.13
C VAL A 121 -13.36 6.94 9.17
N VAL A 122 -12.96 8.19 8.90
CA VAL A 122 -13.88 9.29 8.62
C VAL A 122 -13.56 9.81 7.22
N SER A 123 -14.55 9.88 6.36
CA SER A 123 -14.43 10.45 5.02
C SER A 123 -15.48 11.54 4.82
N ASP A 124 -15.02 12.72 4.40
CA ASP A 124 -15.87 13.91 4.19
C ASP A 124 -16.81 14.19 5.39
N GLY A 125 -16.28 14.07 6.62
CA GLY A 125 -17.01 14.30 7.85
C GLY A 125 -18.01 13.22 8.24
N THR A 126 -18.01 12.09 7.53
CA THR A 126 -18.88 10.94 7.82
C THR A 126 -18.07 9.83 8.46
N LEU A 127 -18.47 9.35 9.63
CA LEU A 127 -17.87 8.18 10.27
C LEU A 127 -18.22 6.92 9.47
N ILE A 128 -17.21 6.34 8.87
CA ILE A 128 -17.35 5.10 8.09
C ILE A 128 -17.13 3.87 8.97
N ARG A 129 -16.17 3.95 9.91
CA ARG A 129 -15.86 2.87 10.85
C ARG A 129 -15.54 3.43 12.24
N THR A 130 -15.99 2.76 13.27
CA THR A 130 -15.67 3.08 14.67
C THR A 130 -14.18 3.03 14.96
N PRO A 131 -13.67 3.91 15.86
CA PRO A 131 -12.28 3.91 16.27
C PRO A 131 -11.89 2.65 17.05
N SER A 132 -10.63 2.29 16.92
CA SER A 132 -9.93 1.40 17.85
C SER A 132 -9.21 2.24 18.92
N ARG A 133 -8.53 1.58 19.87
CA ARG A 133 -7.72 2.29 20.89
C ARG A 133 -6.37 2.79 20.35
N ARG A 134 -6.11 2.65 19.05
CA ARG A 134 -4.86 3.07 18.40
C ARG A 134 -4.95 4.54 17.99
N VAL A 135 -3.77 5.15 17.77
CA VAL A 135 -3.66 6.49 17.22
C VAL A 135 -4.27 6.53 15.81
N ALA A 136 -4.85 7.66 15.45
CA ALA A 136 -5.29 7.98 14.11
C ALA A 136 -4.69 9.31 13.68
N LEU A 137 -4.55 9.52 12.37
CA LEU A 137 -4.35 10.82 11.78
C LEU A 137 -5.72 11.39 11.47
N ASP A 138 -6.01 12.58 11.96
CA ASP A 138 -7.20 13.33 11.61
C ASP A 138 -6.86 14.70 11.03
N ILE A 139 -7.79 15.21 10.26
CA ILE A 139 -7.76 16.52 9.65
C ILE A 139 -9.05 17.21 9.99
N GLY A 140 -8.92 18.31 10.74
CA GLY A 140 -10.02 19.16 11.11
C GLY A 140 -10.65 19.87 9.91
N ARG A 141 -11.91 20.30 10.07
CA ARG A 141 -12.59 21.14 9.07
C ARG A 141 -11.94 22.53 8.90
N ASP A 142 -11.12 22.94 9.85
CA ASP A 142 -10.29 24.14 9.81
C ASP A 142 -8.92 23.92 9.15
N GLY A 143 -8.65 22.69 8.68
CA GLY A 143 -7.37 22.29 8.07
C GLY A 143 -6.28 21.89 9.07
N SER A 144 -6.56 21.91 10.39
CA SER A 144 -5.62 21.40 11.39
C SER A 144 -5.38 19.91 11.22
N VAL A 145 -4.17 19.44 11.52
CA VAL A 145 -3.79 18.02 11.43
C VAL A 145 -3.32 17.55 12.79
N HIS A 146 -3.88 16.43 13.27
CA HIS A 146 -3.52 15.85 14.56
C HIS A 146 -3.22 14.35 14.44
N PHE A 147 -2.56 13.83 15.48
CA PHE A 147 -2.27 12.41 15.65
C PHE A 147 -2.72 12.02 17.05
N GLU A 148 -3.94 11.52 17.17
CA GLU A 148 -4.56 11.26 18.45
C GLU A 148 -5.48 10.03 18.44
N PRO A 149 -5.72 9.42 19.59
CA PRO A 149 -6.70 8.34 19.69
C PRO A 149 -8.12 8.91 19.71
N PHE A 150 -9.04 8.15 19.11
CA PHE A 150 -10.47 8.43 19.14
C PHE A 150 -11.21 7.48 20.06
N SER A 151 -12.29 7.96 20.66
CA SER A 151 -13.30 7.11 21.28
C SER A 151 -14.67 7.28 20.61
N PHE A 152 -15.53 6.29 20.77
CA PHE A 152 -16.88 6.28 20.20
C PHE A 152 -17.92 6.14 21.31
N LYS A 153 -19.01 6.88 21.19
CA LYS A 153 -20.22 6.75 22.02
C LYS A 153 -21.45 6.82 21.13
N GLY A 154 -22.38 5.92 21.35
CA GLY A 154 -23.59 5.88 20.55
C GLY A 154 -24.75 5.24 21.32
N THR A 155 -25.97 5.62 20.94
CA THR A 155 -27.20 5.07 21.47
C THR A 155 -28.24 4.90 20.38
N ALA A 156 -29.11 3.91 20.55
CA ALA A 156 -30.35 3.73 19.80
C ALA A 156 -31.53 3.71 20.80
N THR A 157 -32.46 4.64 20.67
CA THR A 157 -33.62 4.78 21.58
C THR A 157 -34.90 4.48 20.82
N PHE A 158 -35.69 3.57 21.35
CA PHE A 158 -37.01 3.21 20.82
C PHE A 158 -37.89 2.66 21.96
N ASP A 159 -39.18 2.88 21.87
CA ASP A 159 -40.17 2.42 22.87
C ASP A 159 -39.75 2.73 24.34
N GLY A 160 -39.19 3.92 24.57
CA GLY A 160 -38.71 4.36 25.87
C GLY A 160 -37.43 3.65 26.36
N THR A 161 -36.88 2.71 25.64
CA THR A 161 -35.64 2.03 25.98
C THR A 161 -34.47 2.58 25.18
N THR A 162 -33.34 2.83 25.86
CA THR A 162 -32.08 3.26 25.23
C THR A 162 -31.07 2.13 25.27
N LEU A 163 -30.64 1.67 24.10
CA LEU A 163 -29.58 0.70 23.94
C LEU A 163 -28.24 1.39 23.60
N PRO A 164 -27.12 0.99 24.20
CA PRO A 164 -25.81 1.45 23.75
C PRO A 164 -25.49 0.87 22.37
N LEU A 165 -25.09 1.72 21.43
CA LEU A 165 -24.45 1.30 20.19
C LEU A 165 -22.97 1.03 20.47
N THR A 166 -22.51 -0.15 20.13
CA THR A 166 -21.14 -0.59 20.38
C THR A 166 -20.23 -0.35 19.18
N ALA A 167 -20.78 -0.22 17.98
CA ALA A 167 -20.02 0.01 16.75
C ALA A 167 -20.86 0.64 15.63
N VAL A 168 -20.16 1.19 14.65
CA VAL A 168 -20.65 1.55 13.32
C VAL A 168 -19.91 0.71 12.29
N ASN A 169 -20.67 0.07 11.40
CA ASN A 169 -20.17 -0.77 10.34
C ASN A 169 -19.26 -1.94 10.79
N GLU A 170 -19.62 -2.53 11.90
CA GLU A 170 -19.13 -3.82 12.37
C GLU A 170 -20.31 -4.69 12.79
N TRP A 171 -20.19 -6.02 12.67
CA TRP A 171 -21.13 -6.91 13.34
C TRP A 171 -21.10 -6.63 14.85
N PRO A 172 -22.26 -6.69 15.55
CA PRO A 172 -22.33 -6.29 16.95
C PRO A 172 -21.27 -6.97 17.83
N PRO A 173 -20.24 -6.28 18.32
CA PRO A 173 -19.27 -6.87 19.23
C PRO A 173 -19.97 -7.40 20.50
N GLN A 174 -19.56 -8.60 20.93
CA GLN A 174 -20.10 -9.26 22.13
C GLN A 174 -21.63 -9.39 22.13
N GLY A 175 -22.27 -9.42 20.94
CA GLY A 175 -23.72 -9.51 20.82
C GLY A 175 -24.50 -8.27 21.22
N GLY A 176 -23.86 -7.11 21.23
CA GLY A 176 -24.46 -5.77 21.49
C GLY A 176 -25.33 -5.26 20.35
N ALA A 177 -25.36 -3.94 20.16
CA ALA A 177 -26.05 -3.28 19.05
C ALA A 177 -25.04 -2.50 18.19
N SER A 178 -25.20 -2.56 16.86
CA SER A 178 -24.39 -1.80 15.89
C SER A 178 -25.25 -1.15 14.83
N LEU A 179 -24.82 0.00 14.35
CA LEU A 179 -25.42 0.66 13.20
C LEU A 179 -24.63 0.30 11.93
N LEU A 180 -25.23 -0.43 11.01
CA LEU A 180 -24.67 -0.72 9.70
C LEU A 180 -25.18 0.31 8.68
N THR A 181 -24.31 0.91 7.90
CA THR A 181 -24.63 1.81 6.80
C THR A 181 -24.32 1.17 5.45
N PRO A 182 -24.78 1.70 4.33
CA PRO A 182 -24.40 1.17 3.01
C PRO A 182 -22.89 1.09 2.74
N ALA A 183 -22.07 1.90 3.43
CA ALA A 183 -20.61 1.84 3.35
C ALA A 183 -20.02 0.54 3.94
N TYR A 184 -20.79 -0.23 4.73
CA TYR A 184 -20.37 -1.56 5.17
C TYR A 184 -20.10 -2.49 3.97
N GLY A 185 -20.93 -2.37 2.94
CA GLY A 185 -20.92 -3.26 1.78
C GLY A 185 -21.94 -4.40 1.90
N PRO A 186 -21.77 -5.47 1.12
CA PRO A 186 -22.71 -6.59 1.16
C PRO A 186 -22.64 -7.35 2.49
N LEU A 187 -23.81 -7.62 3.07
CA LEU A 187 -23.92 -8.45 4.25
C LEU A 187 -23.47 -9.87 3.93
N SER A 188 -22.65 -10.44 4.80
CA SER A 188 -22.21 -11.83 4.74
C SER A 188 -23.01 -12.69 5.72
N ALA A 189 -23.01 -14.01 5.50
CA ALA A 189 -23.57 -14.95 6.46
C ALA A 189 -22.86 -14.78 7.82
N THR A 190 -23.64 -14.76 8.88
CA THR A 190 -23.15 -14.78 10.26
C THR A 190 -23.68 -16.00 10.99
N THR A 191 -22.88 -16.55 11.88
CA THR A 191 -23.30 -17.60 12.81
C THR A 191 -23.90 -17.04 14.10
N GLN A 192 -23.88 -15.70 14.25
CA GLN A 192 -24.50 -15.04 15.39
C GLN A 192 -26.00 -14.92 15.15
N ASP A 193 -26.78 -15.11 16.21
CA ASP A 193 -28.22 -14.84 16.23
C ASP A 193 -28.45 -13.32 16.29
N ILE A 194 -28.53 -12.69 15.10
CA ILE A 194 -28.65 -11.25 14.94
C ILE A 194 -29.97 -10.92 14.27
N THR A 195 -30.69 -9.97 14.85
CA THR A 195 -31.86 -9.34 14.27
C THR A 195 -31.47 -8.05 13.58
N LEU A 196 -31.83 -7.90 12.33
CA LEU A 196 -31.63 -6.69 11.52
C LEU A 196 -32.91 -5.85 11.50
N VAL A 197 -32.77 -4.55 11.80
CA VAL A 197 -33.84 -3.57 11.77
C VAL A 197 -33.51 -2.53 10.72
N SER A 198 -34.17 -2.60 9.56
CA SER A 198 -33.99 -1.67 8.45
C SER A 198 -34.62 -0.32 8.78
N LEU A 199 -33.90 0.78 8.54
CA LEU A 199 -34.24 2.12 8.96
C LEU A 199 -34.42 3.07 7.78
N GLY A 200 -35.53 3.80 7.76
CA GLY A 200 -35.78 4.90 6.84
C GLY A 200 -35.64 6.24 7.55
N ALA A 201 -34.79 7.12 7.04
CA ALA A 201 -34.57 8.43 7.63
C ALA A 201 -35.85 9.28 7.64
N LEU A 202 -36.11 9.97 8.74
CA LEU A 202 -37.15 10.96 8.87
C LEU A 202 -36.52 12.37 8.82
N GLY A 203 -36.70 13.08 7.71
CA GLY A 203 -36.12 14.40 7.50
C GLY A 203 -34.63 14.39 7.16
N ALA A 204 -33.90 15.38 7.66
CA ALA A 204 -32.47 15.58 7.39
C ALA A 204 -31.55 14.75 8.30
N ALA A 205 -31.96 13.55 8.72
CA ALA A 205 -31.11 12.66 9.51
C ALA A 205 -29.85 12.32 8.71
N ASN A 206 -28.67 12.62 9.27
CA ASN A 206 -27.45 12.01 8.80
C ASN A 206 -27.42 10.56 9.32
N ALA A 207 -26.64 9.68 8.66
CA ALA A 207 -26.66 8.25 8.99
C ALA A 207 -26.33 7.91 10.47
N LEU A 208 -25.79 8.86 11.25
CA LEU A 208 -25.30 8.65 12.60
C LEU A 208 -26.13 9.34 13.68
N SER A 209 -27.01 10.25 13.33
CA SER A 209 -27.85 10.96 14.31
C SER A 209 -29.14 11.42 13.68
N GLY A 210 -30.24 11.16 14.35
CA GLY A 210 -31.58 11.57 13.96
C GLY A 210 -32.62 10.50 14.20
N ASP A 211 -33.84 10.79 13.75
CA ASP A 211 -34.99 9.91 13.88
C ASP A 211 -35.18 9.08 12.61
N TYR A 212 -35.44 7.81 12.79
CA TYR A 212 -35.67 6.84 11.75
C TYR A 212 -36.95 6.08 11.97
N ARG A 213 -37.66 5.77 10.91
CA ARG A 213 -38.79 4.86 10.92
C ARG A 213 -38.31 3.45 10.61
N VAL A 214 -38.74 2.48 11.41
CA VAL A 214 -38.50 1.05 11.12
C VAL A 214 -39.27 0.66 9.86
N ILE A 215 -38.55 0.18 8.84
CA ILE A 215 -39.10 -0.31 7.57
C ILE A 215 -39.40 -1.81 7.65
N GLY A 216 -38.51 -2.56 8.29
CA GLY A 216 -38.63 -4.00 8.42
C GLY A 216 -37.71 -4.56 9.48
N VAL A 217 -38.08 -5.76 9.96
CA VAL A 217 -37.34 -6.51 10.99
C VAL A 217 -37.18 -7.94 10.48
N TYR A 218 -35.97 -8.45 10.43
CA TYR A 218 -35.68 -9.76 9.87
C TYR A 218 -34.40 -10.37 10.49
N PRO A 219 -34.24 -11.70 10.47
CA PRO A 219 -32.98 -12.31 10.90
C PRO A 219 -31.84 -11.90 9.95
N ALA A 220 -30.62 -12.04 10.43
CA ALA A 220 -29.43 -11.75 9.61
C ALA A 220 -29.50 -12.51 8.26
N THR A 221 -29.26 -11.81 7.18
CA THR A 221 -29.33 -12.32 5.83
C THR A 221 -28.09 -11.92 5.05
N THR A 222 -27.93 -12.42 3.84
CA THR A 222 -26.86 -12.05 2.91
C THR A 222 -27.40 -11.13 1.84
N GLY A 223 -26.56 -10.24 1.32
CA GLY A 223 -26.93 -9.38 0.20
C GLY A 223 -26.57 -7.89 0.43
N PRO A 224 -26.94 -7.04 -0.50
CA PRO A 224 -26.62 -5.61 -0.40
C PRO A 224 -27.38 -4.94 0.74
N LEU A 225 -26.71 -4.01 1.43
CA LEU A 225 -27.31 -3.16 2.45
C LEU A 225 -27.77 -1.85 1.77
N GLY A 226 -29.07 -1.71 1.59
CA GLY A 226 -29.65 -0.56 0.86
C GLY A 226 -29.93 0.67 1.72
N THR A 227 -30.10 0.48 3.03
CA THR A 227 -30.46 1.54 4.00
C THR A 227 -29.69 1.36 5.29
N PRO A 228 -29.55 2.40 6.13
CA PRO A 228 -29.05 2.22 7.49
C PRO A 228 -29.84 1.13 8.21
N THR A 229 -29.13 0.27 8.91
CA THR A 229 -29.71 -0.92 9.55
C THR A 229 -29.15 -1.08 10.94
N LEU A 230 -30.02 -1.14 11.96
CA LEU A 230 -29.63 -1.47 13.32
C LEU A 230 -29.51 -3.00 13.42
N ALA A 231 -28.32 -3.48 13.76
CA ALA A 231 -28.05 -4.89 13.99
C ALA A 231 -28.06 -5.14 15.50
N LEU A 232 -28.97 -6.01 15.96
CA LEU A 232 -29.18 -6.35 17.37
C LEU A 232 -28.73 -7.78 17.62
N GLY A 233 -27.68 -7.93 18.42
CA GLY A 233 -27.19 -9.22 18.86
C GLY A 233 -27.89 -9.72 20.14
N PRO A 234 -27.58 -10.95 20.61
CA PRO A 234 -28.26 -11.56 21.76
C PRO A 234 -28.18 -10.76 23.06
N ALA A 235 -27.09 -10.00 23.28
CA ALA A 235 -26.98 -9.17 24.48
C ALA A 235 -27.90 -7.94 24.42
N ALA A 236 -28.04 -7.32 23.24
CA ALA A 236 -28.95 -6.22 23.03
C ALA A 236 -30.42 -6.67 23.16
N LEU A 237 -30.75 -7.82 22.55
CA LEU A 237 -32.11 -8.40 22.60
C LEU A 237 -32.56 -8.82 24.01
N LYS A 238 -31.63 -9.04 24.94
CA LYS A 238 -31.96 -9.23 26.37
C LYS A 238 -32.37 -7.95 27.05
N LEU A 239 -31.94 -6.79 26.56
CA LEU A 239 -32.27 -5.47 27.16
C LEU A 239 -33.61 -4.93 26.64
N ALA A 240 -33.89 -5.15 25.36
CA ALA A 240 -35.14 -4.76 24.71
C ALA A 240 -35.50 -5.69 23.57
N PRO A 241 -36.81 -5.99 23.34
CA PRO A 241 -37.24 -6.64 22.11
C PRO A 241 -36.95 -5.73 20.89
N PRO A 242 -36.82 -6.29 19.67
CA PRO A 242 -36.61 -5.46 18.50
C PRO A 242 -37.82 -4.57 18.22
N PRO A 243 -37.61 -3.29 17.81
CA PRO A 243 -38.70 -2.41 17.45
C PRO A 243 -39.45 -2.98 16.23
N GLN A 244 -40.73 -2.65 16.09
CA GLN A 244 -41.60 -3.15 15.05
C GLN A 244 -41.68 -2.21 13.84
N PRO A 245 -42.04 -2.71 12.65
CA PRO A 245 -42.26 -1.85 11.48
C PRO A 245 -43.25 -0.70 11.79
N GLY A 246 -42.82 0.53 11.50
CA GLY A 246 -43.56 1.74 11.82
C GLY A 246 -43.07 2.49 13.04
N ASP A 247 -42.37 1.82 13.97
CA ASP A 247 -41.80 2.47 15.16
C ASP A 247 -40.73 3.49 14.81
N ILE A 248 -40.48 4.39 15.73
CA ILE A 248 -39.42 5.40 15.60
C ILE A 248 -38.20 4.95 16.41
N VAL A 249 -37.05 4.97 15.77
CA VAL A 249 -35.75 4.76 16.40
C VAL A 249 -34.95 6.06 16.34
N THR A 250 -34.59 6.61 17.45
CA THR A 250 -33.67 7.75 17.53
C THR A 250 -32.25 7.25 17.69
N ILE A 251 -31.37 7.56 16.73
CA ILE A 251 -29.93 7.28 16.78
C ILE A 251 -29.22 8.55 17.22
N ALA A 252 -28.29 8.41 18.18
CA ALA A 252 -27.36 9.47 18.57
C ALA A 252 -25.96 8.84 18.70
N ALA A 253 -25.06 9.25 17.84
CA ALA A 253 -23.69 8.73 17.84
C ALA A 253 -22.68 9.84 17.54
N ASP A 254 -21.57 9.83 18.27
CA ASP A 254 -20.47 10.78 18.12
C ASP A 254 -19.14 10.14 18.50
N THR A 255 -18.07 10.85 18.23
CA THR A 255 -16.70 10.50 18.61
C THR A 255 -16.15 11.55 19.60
N ASP A 256 -15.04 11.22 20.23
CA ASP A 256 -14.21 12.15 20.95
C ASP A 256 -12.76 11.98 20.44
N PRO A 257 -12.22 12.98 19.73
CA PRO A 257 -12.75 14.31 19.35
C PRO A 257 -14.09 14.26 18.59
N PRO A 258 -14.91 15.35 18.71
CA PRO A 258 -16.25 15.39 18.12
C PRO A 258 -16.25 15.30 16.59
N LEU A 259 -17.07 14.42 16.02
CA LEU A 259 -17.14 14.21 14.58
C LEU A 259 -17.46 15.50 13.79
N ALA A 260 -18.20 16.43 14.39
CA ALA A 260 -18.53 17.71 13.77
C ALA A 260 -17.31 18.58 13.44
N THR A 261 -16.19 18.39 14.13
CA THR A 261 -14.93 19.13 13.89
C THR A 261 -14.03 18.46 12.88
N ILE A 262 -14.26 17.19 12.55
CA ILE A 262 -13.39 16.36 11.72
C ILE A 262 -13.85 16.39 10.25
N ALA A 263 -12.95 16.63 9.33
CA ALA A 263 -13.17 16.47 7.89
C ALA A 263 -12.85 15.03 7.45
N THR A 264 -11.70 14.52 7.87
CA THR A 264 -11.28 13.13 7.57
C THR A 264 -10.43 12.59 8.72
N ALA A 265 -10.49 11.27 8.92
CA ALA A 265 -9.59 10.56 9.83
C ALA A 265 -9.29 9.17 9.30
N ILE A 266 -8.08 8.70 9.52
CA ILE A 266 -7.64 7.36 9.16
C ILE A 266 -6.85 6.74 10.30
N GLY A 267 -7.21 5.51 10.65
CA GLY A 267 -6.50 4.73 11.66
C GLY A 267 -5.08 4.37 11.25
N GLY A 268 -4.29 3.92 12.22
CA GLY A 268 -2.94 3.44 12.00
C GLY A 268 -2.23 3.13 13.31
N GLY A 269 -0.96 3.49 13.38
CA GLY A 269 -0.12 3.30 14.56
C GLY A 269 1.03 2.31 14.32
N PRO A 270 1.99 2.27 15.23
CA PRO A 270 2.06 3.08 16.46
C PRO A 270 2.36 4.58 16.18
N ALA A 271 2.05 5.44 17.16
CA ALA A 271 2.65 6.76 17.23
C ALA A 271 4.17 6.59 17.44
N LEU A 272 4.97 7.34 16.69
CA LEU A 272 6.44 7.22 16.70
C LEU A 272 7.13 8.50 17.15
N LEU A 273 6.48 9.62 16.97
CA LEU A 273 6.98 10.95 17.31
C LEU A 273 5.83 11.77 17.93
N VAL A 274 6.06 12.35 19.10
CA VAL A 274 5.12 13.23 19.79
C VAL A 274 5.90 14.43 20.35
N ASP A 275 5.49 15.64 19.99
CA ASP A 275 6.13 16.91 20.39
C ASP A 275 7.66 16.92 20.16
N GLY A 276 8.08 16.42 19.01
CA GLY A 276 9.48 16.35 18.59
C GLY A 276 10.32 15.29 19.30
N ARG A 277 9.70 14.42 20.09
CA ARG A 277 10.38 13.35 20.82
C ARG A 277 9.96 11.98 20.34
N ALA A 278 10.92 11.07 20.27
CA ALA A 278 10.61 9.66 20.01
C ALA A 278 9.60 9.15 21.06
N TYR A 279 8.55 8.53 20.57
CA TYR A 279 7.46 8.03 21.39
C TYR A 279 7.39 6.49 21.31
N ASN A 280 7.20 5.86 22.47
CA ASN A 280 6.98 4.43 22.57
C ASN A 280 5.51 4.17 22.88
N ASP A 281 4.71 3.95 21.86
CA ASP A 281 3.29 3.69 21.99
C ASP A 281 3.06 2.37 22.72
N ALA A 282 2.32 2.43 23.85
CA ALA A 282 1.95 1.25 24.62
C ALA A 282 1.03 0.29 23.85
N ASN A 283 0.33 0.78 22.82
CA ASN A 283 -0.51 0.00 21.94
C ASN A 283 0.24 -0.44 20.65
N ALA A 284 1.56 -0.27 20.62
CA ALA A 284 2.37 -0.69 19.49
C ALA A 284 2.26 -2.20 19.26
N PRO A 285 2.18 -2.63 18.00
CA PRO A 285 2.24 -4.04 17.68
C PRO A 285 3.57 -4.67 18.07
N ALA A 286 3.63 -5.97 17.98
CA ALA A 286 4.61 -6.92 18.48
C ALA A 286 6.07 -6.47 18.55
N PRO A 287 6.86 -7.03 19.49
CA PRO A 287 8.28 -6.72 19.68
C PRO A 287 9.14 -6.83 18.41
N GLU A 288 8.76 -7.72 17.50
CA GLU A 288 9.49 -7.95 16.25
C GLU A 288 9.60 -6.69 15.36
N GLU A 289 8.62 -5.82 15.37
CA GLU A 289 8.63 -4.57 14.61
C GLU A 289 9.60 -3.52 15.18
N ARG A 290 10.05 -3.69 16.42
CA ARG A 290 11.04 -2.82 17.06
C ARG A 290 12.47 -3.23 16.74
N GLU A 291 12.70 -4.50 16.45
CA GLU A 291 14.03 -5.07 16.32
C GLU A 291 14.40 -5.39 14.86
N ARG A 292 13.40 -5.55 13.99
CA ARG A 292 13.61 -5.89 12.58
C ARG A 292 13.37 -4.71 11.67
N ARG A 293 14.21 -4.61 10.63
CA ARG A 293 14.01 -3.68 9.52
C ARG A 293 13.10 -4.29 8.47
N PHE A 294 12.14 -3.51 8.02
CA PHE A 294 11.17 -3.90 6.99
C PHE A 294 10.68 -2.66 6.24
N PRO A 295 9.95 -2.80 5.12
CA PRO A 295 9.32 -1.66 4.46
C PRO A 295 8.37 -0.98 5.43
N VAL A 296 8.41 0.34 5.52
CA VAL A 296 7.53 1.12 6.41
C VAL A 296 6.82 2.24 5.65
N SER A 297 5.59 2.53 6.05
CA SER A 297 4.82 3.67 5.59
C SER A 297 4.20 4.42 6.77
N GLY A 298 3.93 5.70 6.59
CA GLY A 298 3.35 6.53 7.64
C GLY A 298 3.25 7.99 7.26
N ALA A 299 2.78 8.78 8.22
CA ALA A 299 2.65 10.23 8.08
C ALA A 299 3.30 10.96 9.25
N ALA A 300 3.81 12.16 8.98
CA ALA A 300 4.43 13.01 9.99
C ALA A 300 4.17 14.48 9.68
N LEU A 301 3.98 15.30 10.73
CA LEU A 301 3.68 16.72 10.62
C LEU A 301 4.80 17.55 11.26
N SER A 302 5.28 18.56 10.56
CA SER A 302 6.20 19.54 11.10
C SER A 302 5.46 20.70 11.79
N ALA A 303 6.17 21.41 12.63
CA ALA A 303 5.61 22.57 13.36
C ALA A 303 5.14 23.72 12.43
N ASN A 304 5.64 23.77 11.19
CA ASN A 304 5.23 24.77 10.20
C ASN A 304 4.09 24.30 9.28
N GLY A 305 3.41 23.21 9.61
CA GLY A 305 2.26 22.71 8.86
C GLY A 305 2.61 21.91 7.60
N THR A 306 3.86 21.44 7.43
CA THR A 306 4.16 20.50 6.36
C THR A 306 3.83 19.09 6.80
N LEU A 307 2.87 18.45 6.13
CA LEU A 307 2.53 17.03 6.30
C LEU A 307 3.39 16.20 5.32
N PHE A 308 4.08 15.20 5.83
CA PHE A 308 4.86 14.25 5.06
C PHE A 308 4.14 12.91 5.00
N LEU A 309 3.86 12.40 3.80
CA LEU A 309 3.53 11.00 3.56
C LEU A 309 4.82 10.30 3.17
N ILE A 310 5.18 9.22 3.87
CA ILE A 310 6.51 8.63 3.80
C ILE A 310 6.38 7.14 3.55
N ALA A 311 7.09 6.62 2.54
CA ALA A 311 7.33 5.21 2.34
C ALA A 311 8.83 4.94 2.26
N VAL A 312 9.29 3.88 2.93
CA VAL A 312 10.67 3.40 2.89
C VAL A 312 10.66 1.99 2.36
N ASP A 313 11.40 1.74 1.30
CA ASP A 313 11.58 0.40 0.75
C ASP A 313 12.34 -0.50 1.73
N GLY A 314 12.16 -1.79 1.61
CA GLY A 314 12.85 -2.77 2.45
C GLY A 314 12.74 -4.18 1.92
N ARG A 315 13.32 -5.15 2.65
CA ARG A 315 13.40 -6.56 2.25
C ARG A 315 14.24 -6.83 0.99
N ASP A 316 14.85 -5.81 0.45
CA ASP A 316 15.82 -5.90 -0.64
C ASP A 316 17.15 -5.25 -0.22
N PRO A 317 18.08 -6.02 0.41
CA PRO A 317 19.34 -5.47 0.91
C PRO A 317 20.22 -4.83 -0.16
N ALA A 318 19.98 -5.14 -1.44
CA ALA A 318 20.69 -4.52 -2.55
C ALA A 318 20.13 -3.13 -2.90
N LEU A 319 18.85 -2.90 -2.65
CA LEU A 319 18.16 -1.64 -2.94
C LEU A 319 17.91 -0.83 -1.65
N SER A 320 17.28 -1.47 -0.66
CA SER A 320 16.90 -0.84 0.61
C SER A 320 16.72 -1.88 1.70
N ILE A 321 17.40 -1.67 2.83
CA ILE A 321 17.31 -2.58 3.99
C ILE A 321 16.04 -2.40 4.81
N GLY A 322 15.28 -1.32 4.59
CA GLY A 322 14.15 -0.94 5.43
C GLY A 322 14.56 -0.32 6.77
N LEU A 323 13.57 -0.05 7.61
CA LEU A 323 13.76 0.56 8.93
C LEU A 323 13.01 -0.21 10.02
N THR A 324 13.53 -0.17 11.24
CA THR A 324 12.76 -0.50 12.44
C THR A 324 11.82 0.65 12.78
N ARG A 325 10.82 0.44 13.63
CA ARG A 325 9.91 1.51 14.07
C ARG A 325 10.64 2.68 14.74
N PRO A 326 11.60 2.46 15.67
CA PRO A 326 12.38 3.58 16.25
C PRO A 326 13.21 4.34 15.19
N GLU A 327 13.80 3.64 14.22
CA GLU A 327 14.53 4.28 13.12
C GLU A 327 13.61 5.11 12.25
N PHE A 328 12.36 4.66 12.04
CA PHE A 328 11.36 5.39 11.28
C PHE A 328 10.92 6.68 11.99
N GLY A 329 10.69 6.63 13.31
CA GLY A 329 10.45 7.85 14.10
C GLY A 329 11.61 8.83 14.04
N ALA A 330 12.85 8.32 14.08
CA ALA A 330 14.05 9.15 13.91
C ALA A 330 14.14 9.78 12.50
N LEU A 331 13.73 9.07 11.44
CA LEU A 331 13.63 9.63 10.09
C LEU A 331 12.61 10.77 10.04
N MET A 332 11.44 10.61 10.65
CA MET A 332 10.42 11.65 10.73
C MET A 332 10.96 12.91 11.40
N ALA A 333 11.68 12.76 12.52
CA ALA A 333 12.37 13.87 13.17
C ALA A 333 13.44 14.51 12.26
N GLY A 334 14.17 13.69 11.50
CA GLY A 334 15.17 14.16 10.51
C GLY A 334 14.56 14.95 9.35
N LEU A 335 13.30 14.70 9.02
CA LEU A 335 12.52 15.52 8.06
C LEU A 335 12.01 16.83 8.67
N GLY A 336 12.18 17.03 9.97
CA GLY A 336 11.72 18.22 10.70
C GLY A 336 10.30 18.07 11.27
N ALA A 337 9.77 16.85 11.34
CA ALA A 337 8.47 16.62 11.94
C ALA A 337 8.52 16.73 13.47
N SER A 338 7.40 17.13 14.06
CA SER A 338 7.15 17.16 15.51
C SER A 338 6.23 16.04 15.95
N ASN A 339 5.32 15.59 15.09
CA ASN A 339 4.40 14.50 15.36
C ASN A 339 4.38 13.52 14.18
N GLY A 340 4.15 12.23 14.46
CA GLY A 340 4.07 11.27 13.39
C GLY A 340 3.74 9.86 13.85
N MET A 341 3.13 9.10 12.95
CA MET A 341 2.71 7.73 13.17
C MET A 341 3.01 6.85 11.96
N ALA A 342 3.05 5.56 12.21
CA ALA A 342 3.11 4.57 11.15
C ALA A 342 1.72 4.21 10.62
N PHE A 343 1.67 3.78 9.39
CA PHE A 343 0.56 3.04 8.79
C PHE A 343 0.88 1.54 8.71
N ASP A 344 -0.02 0.73 8.14
CA ASP A 344 0.26 -0.66 7.82
C ASP A 344 1.49 -0.73 6.91
N SER A 345 2.35 -1.67 7.17
CA SER A 345 3.71 -1.69 6.62
C SER A 345 4.02 -3.04 5.97
N GLY A 346 5.28 -3.29 5.66
CA GLY A 346 5.66 -4.49 4.92
C GLY A 346 5.15 -4.43 3.48
N GLY A 347 4.47 -5.49 3.02
CA GLY A 347 3.92 -5.56 1.66
C GLY A 347 2.81 -4.56 1.36
N SER A 348 2.19 -3.95 2.40
CA SER A 348 1.18 -2.90 2.24
C SER A 348 1.77 -1.52 1.95
N SER A 349 3.06 -1.30 2.27
CA SER A 349 3.71 0.01 2.07
C SER A 349 3.68 0.43 0.61
N THR A 350 2.85 1.42 0.32
CA THR A 350 2.63 1.95 -1.04
C THR A 350 2.42 3.45 -0.98
N LEU A 351 3.24 4.20 -1.71
CA LEU A 351 3.12 5.63 -1.90
C LEU A 351 3.06 5.94 -3.40
N VAL A 352 2.06 6.69 -3.80
CA VAL A 352 1.85 7.07 -5.20
C VAL A 352 1.73 8.59 -5.33
N ALA A 353 2.20 9.13 -6.44
CA ALA A 353 1.91 10.52 -6.81
C ALA A 353 1.91 10.69 -8.32
N ARG A 354 1.11 11.61 -8.80
CA ARG A 354 1.13 12.06 -10.19
C ARG A 354 2.36 12.93 -10.44
N ARG A 355 2.92 12.88 -11.62
CA ARG A 355 3.86 13.90 -12.09
C ARG A 355 3.09 15.07 -12.70
N ALA A 356 3.65 16.27 -12.55
CA ALA A 356 3.10 17.42 -13.25
C ALA A 356 3.01 17.13 -14.75
N GLY A 357 1.85 17.43 -15.35
CA GLY A 357 1.61 17.15 -16.77
C GLY A 357 1.32 15.69 -17.12
N GLU A 358 1.15 14.80 -16.14
CA GLU A 358 0.69 13.42 -16.35
C GLU A 358 -0.72 13.22 -15.76
N THR A 359 -1.48 12.31 -16.34
CA THR A 359 -2.80 11.88 -15.85
C THR A 359 -2.74 10.55 -15.12
N THR A 360 -1.62 9.84 -15.24
CA THR A 360 -1.37 8.54 -14.59
C THR A 360 -0.70 8.73 -13.24
N MET A 361 -0.92 7.76 -12.35
CA MET A 361 -0.20 7.68 -11.07
C MET A 361 1.14 6.99 -11.26
N SER A 362 2.19 7.55 -10.66
CA SER A 362 3.48 6.89 -10.53
C SER A 362 3.60 6.26 -9.15
N LEU A 363 3.97 5.00 -9.11
CA LEU A 363 4.39 4.32 -7.88
C LEU A 363 5.76 4.88 -7.48
N LEU A 364 5.88 5.43 -6.26
CA LEU A 364 7.10 6.10 -5.82
C LEU A 364 8.06 5.15 -5.11
N ASN A 365 7.56 4.10 -4.49
CA ASN A 365 8.35 3.09 -3.79
C ASN A 365 8.29 1.74 -4.52
N ALA A 366 9.12 0.79 -4.11
CA ALA A 366 9.15 -0.58 -4.61
C ALA A 366 8.43 -1.52 -3.62
N PRO A 367 7.15 -1.91 -3.87
CA PRO A 367 6.43 -2.80 -2.96
C PRO A 367 7.14 -4.14 -2.80
N SER A 368 7.36 -4.56 -1.54
CA SER A 368 8.11 -5.77 -1.23
C SER A 368 7.40 -7.08 -1.62
N ASP A 369 6.13 -7.02 -1.99
CA ASP A 369 5.38 -8.16 -2.56
C ASP A 369 5.62 -8.31 -4.09
N GLY A 370 6.45 -7.46 -4.70
CA GLY A 370 6.71 -7.41 -6.15
C GLY A 370 5.66 -6.66 -6.96
N SER A 371 4.54 -6.30 -6.33
CA SER A 371 3.46 -5.48 -6.88
C SER A 371 2.69 -4.83 -5.73
N GLU A 372 1.88 -3.81 -6.04
CA GLU A 372 1.00 -3.22 -5.04
C GLU A 372 0.05 -4.26 -4.43
N ARG A 373 0.00 -4.32 -3.10
CA ARG A 373 -0.98 -5.11 -2.38
C ARG A 373 -2.33 -4.39 -2.38
N PRO A 374 -3.46 -5.06 -2.69
CA PRO A 374 -4.77 -4.52 -2.38
C PRO A 374 -4.91 -4.31 -0.86
N VAL A 375 -5.21 -3.09 -0.44
CA VAL A 375 -5.36 -2.65 0.96
C VAL A 375 -6.78 -2.21 1.23
N ALA A 376 -7.12 -1.96 2.50
CA ALA A 376 -8.46 -1.60 2.92
C ALA A 376 -8.80 -0.14 2.69
N ASP A 377 -7.82 0.73 2.91
CA ASP A 377 -7.98 2.16 2.88
C ASP A 377 -6.65 2.88 2.61
N GLY A 378 -6.72 4.19 2.47
CA GLY A 378 -5.57 5.05 2.31
C GLY A 378 -5.90 6.53 2.54
N LEU A 379 -4.86 7.34 2.72
CA LEU A 379 -4.95 8.80 2.76
C LEU A 379 -4.56 9.38 1.41
N PHE A 380 -5.41 10.24 0.86
CA PHE A 380 -5.26 10.79 -0.48
C PHE A 380 -5.23 12.31 -0.49
N VAL A 381 -4.45 12.83 -1.42
CA VAL A 381 -4.21 14.27 -1.62
C VAL A 381 -4.88 14.69 -2.92
N TYR A 382 -5.61 15.78 -2.88
CA TYR A 382 -6.30 16.38 -4.01
C TYR A 382 -5.81 17.81 -4.23
N SER A 383 -5.91 18.28 -5.46
CA SER A 383 -5.68 19.69 -5.78
C SER A 383 -6.96 20.28 -6.35
N ASP A 384 -7.50 21.24 -5.64
CA ASP A 384 -8.67 22.04 -6.08
C ASP A 384 -8.23 23.33 -6.79
N ALA A 385 -6.96 23.45 -7.17
CA ALA A 385 -6.44 24.57 -7.95
C ALA A 385 -7.14 24.64 -9.30
N PRO A 386 -7.63 25.82 -9.72
CA PRO A 386 -8.31 25.95 -11.01
C PRO A 386 -7.34 25.77 -12.17
N GLN A 387 -7.80 25.18 -13.26
CA GLN A 387 -7.03 25.06 -14.48
C GLN A 387 -6.76 26.45 -15.08
N GLY A 388 -5.48 26.71 -15.37
CA GLY A 388 -4.99 27.98 -15.91
C GLY A 388 -4.54 27.90 -17.37
N THR A 389 -3.83 28.93 -17.80
CA THR A 389 -3.19 29.01 -19.13
C THR A 389 -1.82 28.33 -19.14
N PRO A 390 -1.24 27.99 -20.32
CA PRO A 390 0.10 27.42 -20.43
C PRO A 390 1.16 28.27 -19.73
N ALA A 391 1.86 27.69 -18.76
CA ALA A 391 2.82 28.39 -17.91
C ALA A 391 4.18 27.66 -17.82
N ARG A 392 4.22 26.33 -17.99
CA ARG A 392 5.44 25.55 -17.82
C ARG A 392 5.60 24.51 -18.92
N LEU A 393 6.84 24.27 -19.32
CA LEU A 393 7.27 23.09 -20.04
C LEU A 393 7.90 22.13 -19.02
N VAL A 394 7.27 20.98 -18.80
CA VAL A 394 7.73 19.95 -17.87
C VAL A 394 8.41 18.84 -18.69
N LEU A 395 9.55 18.36 -18.22
CA LEU A 395 10.34 17.32 -18.87
C LEU A 395 10.43 16.07 -17.97
N HIS A 396 10.29 14.88 -18.56
CA HIS A 396 10.40 13.60 -17.88
C HIS A 396 11.42 12.68 -18.59
N PRO A 397 12.56 12.39 -17.95
CA PRO A 397 12.99 12.87 -16.63
C PRO A 397 13.32 14.38 -16.65
N SER A 398 13.17 15.03 -15.50
CA SER A 398 13.48 16.46 -15.31
C SER A 398 14.98 16.76 -15.24
N ARG A 399 15.80 15.73 -15.06
CA ARG A 399 17.27 15.72 -15.08
C ARG A 399 17.77 14.38 -15.54
N ILE A 400 18.95 14.34 -16.14
CA ILE A 400 19.62 13.11 -16.57
C ILE A 400 20.90 12.94 -15.77
N LEU A 401 21.08 11.77 -15.14
CA LEU A 401 22.35 11.26 -14.67
C LEU A 401 22.67 10.04 -15.52
N ALA A 402 23.76 10.05 -16.26
CA ALA A 402 24.05 9.01 -17.23
C ALA A 402 25.54 8.69 -17.31
N VAL A 403 25.88 7.47 -17.72
CA VAL A 403 27.24 7.20 -18.17
C VAL A 403 27.45 7.81 -19.55
N ARG A 404 28.71 8.07 -19.88
CA ARG A 404 29.09 8.57 -21.21
C ARG A 404 28.59 7.63 -22.32
N GLY A 405 27.92 8.20 -23.32
CA GLY A 405 27.38 7.46 -24.46
C GLY A 405 26.01 6.82 -24.22
N ALA A 406 25.44 6.98 -23.04
CA ALA A 406 24.07 6.52 -22.80
C ALA A 406 23.04 7.39 -23.56
N ARG A 407 21.96 6.74 -24.00
CA ARG A 407 20.86 7.34 -24.72
C ARG A 407 19.62 7.39 -23.84
N VAL A 408 19.12 8.60 -23.58
CA VAL A 408 17.97 8.82 -22.69
C VAL A 408 16.83 9.47 -23.47
N ARG A 409 15.68 8.81 -23.47
CA ARG A 409 14.45 9.40 -24.00
C ARG A 409 13.86 10.36 -22.97
N VAL A 410 13.58 11.58 -23.39
CA VAL A 410 12.92 12.62 -22.59
C VAL A 410 11.59 12.94 -23.24
N THR A 411 10.52 12.84 -22.48
CA THR A 411 9.19 13.27 -22.90
C THR A 411 8.85 14.62 -22.29
N GLY A 412 8.03 15.40 -22.96
CA GLY A 412 7.62 16.72 -22.47
C GLY A 412 6.11 16.87 -22.37
N ALA A 413 5.67 17.72 -21.47
CA ALA A 413 4.29 18.14 -21.31
C ALA A 413 4.20 19.66 -21.12
N ILE A 414 3.15 20.25 -21.66
CA ILE A 414 2.81 21.66 -21.40
C ILE A 414 1.79 21.66 -20.26
N THR A 415 2.09 22.42 -19.20
CA THR A 415 1.21 22.54 -18.04
C THR A 415 0.90 24.01 -17.75
N ASP A 416 -0.18 24.24 -17.01
CA ASP A 416 -0.39 25.51 -16.32
C ASP A 416 0.51 25.63 -15.06
N ALA A 417 0.33 26.71 -14.31
CA ALA A 417 1.07 26.97 -13.08
C ALA A 417 0.74 25.94 -11.96
N ALA A 418 -0.45 25.33 -12.01
CA ALA A 418 -0.91 24.32 -11.06
C ALA A 418 -0.49 22.89 -11.43
N GLY A 419 0.15 22.67 -12.59
CA GLY A 419 0.62 21.36 -13.03
C GLY A 419 -0.42 20.56 -13.81
N HIS A 420 -1.55 21.14 -14.20
CA HIS A 420 -2.53 20.46 -15.04
C HIS A 420 -1.97 20.28 -16.46
N LEU A 421 -2.16 19.09 -17.01
CA LEU A 421 -1.80 18.80 -18.40
C LEU A 421 -2.68 19.62 -19.36
N LEU A 422 -2.06 20.46 -20.18
CA LEU A 422 -2.73 21.24 -21.22
C LEU A 422 -2.45 20.71 -22.63
N GLY A 423 -1.33 19.99 -22.79
CA GLY A 423 -1.00 19.37 -24.06
C GLY A 423 0.37 18.70 -24.05
N PRO A 424 0.67 17.86 -25.04
CA PRO A 424 1.98 17.26 -25.18
C PRO A 424 3.02 18.28 -25.62
N ALA A 425 4.27 18.05 -25.24
CA ALA A 425 5.43 18.69 -25.81
C ALA A 425 6.27 17.67 -26.59
N PRO A 426 7.19 18.11 -27.48
CA PRO A 426 8.03 17.20 -28.24
C PRO A 426 8.90 16.29 -27.36
N SER A 427 8.99 15.02 -27.71
CA SER A 427 9.97 14.10 -27.15
C SER A 427 11.33 14.29 -27.81
N LEU A 428 12.39 14.13 -27.03
CA LEU A 428 13.76 14.18 -27.55
C LEU A 428 14.57 12.95 -27.07
N MET A 429 15.58 12.58 -27.86
CA MET A 429 16.57 11.60 -27.47
C MET A 429 17.85 12.35 -27.13
N VAL A 430 18.36 12.16 -25.91
CA VAL A 430 19.60 12.79 -25.44
C VAL A 430 20.71 11.76 -25.44
N ASP A 431 21.76 12.03 -26.22
CA ASP A 431 23.01 11.28 -26.18
C ASP A 431 23.95 11.92 -25.16
N ALA A 432 24.16 11.25 -24.03
CA ALA A 432 24.91 11.76 -22.89
C ALA A 432 26.43 11.70 -23.12
N GLN A 433 26.98 12.63 -23.88
CA GLN A 433 28.42 12.67 -24.16
C GLN A 433 29.20 13.51 -23.15
N ASN A 434 28.63 14.63 -22.69
CA ASN A 434 29.24 15.54 -21.74
C ASN A 434 28.20 16.11 -20.81
N SER A 435 28.63 16.48 -19.60
CA SER A 435 27.77 17.22 -18.65
C SER A 435 27.45 18.60 -19.22
N GLN A 436 26.18 18.94 -19.28
CA GLN A 436 25.68 20.18 -19.84
C GLN A 436 24.24 20.45 -19.38
N THR A 437 23.76 21.65 -19.63
CA THR A 437 22.33 21.98 -19.50
C THR A 437 21.76 22.20 -20.89
N LEU A 438 20.77 21.40 -21.28
CA LEU A 438 20.12 21.50 -22.58
C LEU A 438 18.89 22.38 -22.48
N PRO A 439 18.82 23.51 -23.20
CA PRO A 439 17.61 24.32 -23.28
C PRO A 439 16.59 23.65 -24.20
N VAL A 440 15.45 23.23 -23.65
CA VAL A 440 14.33 22.65 -24.41
C VAL A 440 13.24 23.71 -24.55
N ARG A 441 12.63 23.82 -25.71
CA ARG A 441 11.59 24.81 -26.02
C ARG A 441 10.35 24.15 -26.63
N SER A 442 9.19 24.69 -26.29
CA SER A 442 7.91 24.39 -26.93
C SER A 442 7.11 25.69 -27.05
N GLY A 443 7.05 26.26 -28.27
CA GLY A 443 6.53 27.62 -28.46
C GLY A 443 7.34 28.67 -27.69
N THR A 444 6.66 29.43 -26.85
CA THR A 444 7.27 30.44 -25.98
C THR A 444 7.82 29.86 -24.66
N LEU A 445 7.44 28.63 -24.33
CA LEU A 445 7.86 27.98 -23.08
C LEU A 445 9.26 27.38 -23.21
N ARG A 446 10.01 27.46 -22.12
CA ARG A 446 11.37 26.91 -22.02
C ARG A 446 11.51 26.11 -20.72
N ALA A 447 12.24 25.00 -20.81
CA ALA A 447 12.77 24.26 -19.67
C ALA A 447 14.27 24.00 -19.89
N ASP A 448 15.04 24.01 -18.83
CA ASP A 448 16.44 23.66 -18.84
C ASP A 448 16.58 22.22 -18.30
N LEU A 449 17.14 21.32 -19.11
CA LEU A 449 17.38 19.92 -18.78
C LEU A 449 18.84 19.72 -18.37
N PRO A 450 19.14 19.57 -17.07
CA PRO A 450 20.47 19.23 -16.62
C PRO A 450 20.85 17.82 -17.05
N VAL A 451 21.98 17.65 -17.70
CA VAL A 451 22.60 16.35 -18.05
C VAL A 451 23.92 16.27 -17.30
N GLU A 452 24.00 15.33 -16.37
CA GLU A 452 25.21 15.01 -15.63
C GLU A 452 25.78 13.70 -16.19
N VAL A 453 26.99 13.75 -16.72
CA VAL A 453 27.67 12.57 -17.24
C VAL A 453 28.73 12.13 -16.24
N VAL A 454 28.67 10.88 -15.86
CA VAL A 454 29.61 10.25 -14.93
C VAL A 454 30.48 9.23 -15.67
N ASP A 455 31.76 9.19 -15.33
CA ASP A 455 32.72 8.22 -15.89
C ASP A 455 32.86 6.97 -15.01
N ARG A 456 32.28 7.00 -13.78
CA ARG A 456 32.36 5.91 -12.83
C ARG A 456 30.97 5.51 -12.31
N VAL A 457 30.77 4.22 -12.26
CA VAL A 457 29.63 3.56 -11.64
C VAL A 457 30.13 2.97 -10.32
N ALA A 458 29.39 3.15 -9.23
CA ALA A 458 29.77 2.58 -7.93
C ALA A 458 29.22 1.16 -7.76
N ARG A 459 28.02 0.90 -8.31
CA ARG A 459 27.37 -0.40 -8.27
C ARG A 459 26.65 -0.68 -9.60
N LEU A 460 26.72 -1.93 -10.03
CA LEU A 460 26.02 -2.44 -11.21
C LEU A 460 25.28 -3.72 -10.81
N ALA A 461 24.03 -3.85 -11.22
CA ALA A 461 23.22 -5.05 -11.08
C ALA A 461 22.60 -5.45 -12.42
N ILE A 462 22.19 -6.69 -12.58
CA ILE A 462 21.49 -7.19 -13.76
C ILE A 462 20.09 -7.62 -13.32
N GLY A 463 19.07 -7.03 -13.93
CA GLY A 463 17.68 -7.42 -13.77
C GLY A 463 17.17 -8.25 -14.97
N PRO A 464 16.11 -9.04 -14.77
CA PRO A 464 15.48 -9.37 -13.49
C PRO A 464 16.38 -10.27 -12.62
N ASP A 465 16.14 -10.28 -11.30
CA ASP A 465 16.97 -11.02 -10.32
C ASP A 465 17.05 -12.53 -10.59
N ARG A 466 16.01 -13.13 -11.14
CA ARG A 466 15.92 -14.56 -11.45
C ARG A 466 15.59 -14.78 -12.93
N PRO A 467 16.51 -14.45 -13.84
CA PRO A 467 16.24 -14.61 -15.27
C PRO A 467 16.10 -16.11 -15.62
N ASN A 468 14.92 -16.48 -16.13
CA ASN A 468 14.58 -17.86 -16.44
C ASN A 468 13.82 -18.00 -17.77
N PRO A 469 14.50 -17.90 -18.92
CA PRO A 469 13.90 -18.19 -20.22
C PRO A 469 13.70 -19.68 -20.42
N ASP A 470 12.80 -20.03 -21.34
CA ASP A 470 12.70 -21.40 -21.85
C ASP A 470 13.95 -21.75 -22.68
N PRO A 471 14.27 -23.05 -22.89
CA PRO A 471 15.35 -23.46 -23.79
C PRO A 471 15.19 -22.86 -25.18
N ASN A 472 16.24 -22.24 -25.70
CA ASN A 472 16.26 -21.47 -26.95
C ASN A 472 15.30 -20.28 -26.98
N GLY A 473 14.80 -19.85 -25.84
CA GLY A 473 13.97 -18.66 -25.68
C GLY A 473 14.80 -17.38 -25.54
N THR A 474 14.12 -16.25 -25.53
CA THR A 474 14.73 -14.94 -25.30
C THR A 474 14.26 -14.32 -23.98
N ILE A 475 15.12 -13.51 -23.39
CA ILE A 475 14.78 -12.71 -22.21
C ILE A 475 15.46 -11.34 -22.31
N GLU A 476 14.73 -10.30 -21.96
CA GLU A 476 15.28 -8.95 -21.83
C GLU A 476 15.98 -8.82 -20.47
N LEU A 477 17.24 -8.39 -20.52
CA LEU A 477 18.07 -8.13 -19.34
C LEU A 477 18.38 -6.63 -19.28
N MET A 478 18.28 -6.06 -18.11
CA MET A 478 18.58 -4.65 -17.84
C MET A 478 19.84 -4.56 -16.98
N ALA A 479 20.59 -3.48 -17.15
CA ALA A 479 21.74 -3.17 -16.32
C ALA A 479 21.42 -1.92 -15.48
N ASP A 480 21.18 -2.11 -14.19
CA ASP A 480 20.90 -1.08 -13.23
C ASP A 480 22.18 -0.59 -12.59
N ALA A 481 22.60 0.61 -12.92
CA ALA A 481 23.79 1.24 -12.40
C ALA A 481 23.47 2.33 -11.39
N TYR A 482 24.33 2.47 -10.39
CA TYR A 482 24.16 3.44 -9.32
C TYR A 482 25.50 4.13 -9.00
N ASP A 483 25.42 5.40 -8.60
CA ASP A 483 26.56 6.11 -8.04
C ASP A 483 26.81 5.77 -6.55
N ALA A 484 27.81 6.38 -5.95
CA ALA A 484 28.17 6.14 -4.54
C ALA A 484 27.09 6.59 -3.54
N SER A 485 26.17 7.46 -3.95
CA SER A 485 25.04 7.91 -3.15
C SER A 485 23.76 7.10 -3.41
N GLY A 486 23.83 6.08 -4.29
CA GLY A 486 22.68 5.26 -4.67
C GLY A 486 21.78 5.87 -5.75
N ARG A 487 22.16 6.99 -6.40
CA ARG A 487 21.38 7.54 -7.51
C ARG A 487 21.44 6.61 -8.72
N PRO A 488 20.30 6.29 -9.35
CA PRO A 488 20.30 5.50 -10.57
C PRO A 488 20.95 6.28 -11.72
N ILE A 489 21.78 5.59 -12.47
CA ILE A 489 22.52 6.12 -13.63
C ILE A 489 21.94 5.50 -14.89
N ALA A 490 21.56 6.30 -15.87
CA ALA A 490 21.11 5.81 -17.17
C ALA A 490 22.26 5.15 -17.92
N THR A 491 22.02 3.95 -18.44
CA THR A 491 23.04 3.07 -19.05
C THR A 491 22.71 2.68 -20.47
N SER A 492 21.51 2.94 -20.98
CA SER A 492 21.00 2.45 -22.26
C SER A 492 21.96 2.76 -23.42
N GLY A 493 22.37 1.73 -24.13
CA GLY A 493 23.31 1.82 -25.25
C GLY A 493 24.81 1.86 -24.87
N ALA A 494 25.14 1.96 -23.57
CA ALA A 494 26.53 2.07 -23.12
C ALA A 494 27.04 0.80 -22.38
N VAL A 495 26.18 -0.19 -22.17
CA VAL A 495 26.54 -1.44 -21.48
C VAL A 495 27.19 -2.41 -22.47
N HIS A 496 28.35 -2.93 -22.09
CA HIS A 496 28.96 -4.05 -22.81
C HIS A 496 28.47 -5.37 -22.21
N TRP A 497 27.78 -6.15 -23.04
CA TRP A 497 27.21 -7.44 -22.67
C TRP A 497 28.04 -8.60 -23.24
N THR A 498 28.34 -9.59 -22.41
CA THR A 498 28.92 -10.86 -22.84
C THR A 498 28.19 -12.02 -22.17
N ALA A 499 28.24 -13.20 -22.77
CA ALA A 499 27.56 -14.38 -22.26
C ALA A 499 28.34 -15.66 -22.49
N GLU A 500 28.15 -16.60 -21.58
CA GLU A 500 28.51 -18.02 -21.74
C GLU A 500 27.21 -18.82 -21.89
N ASN A 501 27.16 -19.80 -22.82
CA ASN A 501 25.96 -20.63 -23.12
C ASN A 501 24.71 -19.82 -23.54
N GLY A 502 24.91 -18.90 -24.47
CA GLY A 502 23.87 -18.08 -25.08
C GLY A 502 24.49 -16.91 -25.82
N THR A 503 23.67 -16.10 -26.46
CA THR A 503 24.14 -14.95 -27.28
C THR A 503 23.22 -13.75 -27.07
N PHE A 504 23.74 -12.54 -27.26
CA PHE A 504 22.90 -11.34 -27.34
C PHE A 504 22.51 -11.08 -28.79
N ILE A 505 21.22 -10.97 -29.07
CA ILE A 505 20.67 -10.58 -30.38
C ILE A 505 20.86 -9.07 -30.59
N GLU A 506 20.60 -8.31 -29.52
CA GLU A 506 20.84 -6.87 -29.39
C GLU A 506 21.20 -6.54 -27.93
N PRO A 507 21.72 -5.35 -27.61
CA PRO A 507 22.08 -5.01 -26.24
C PRO A 507 20.92 -5.21 -25.26
N GLY A 508 21.10 -6.11 -24.29
CA GLY A 508 20.09 -6.47 -23.30
C GLY A 508 19.14 -7.59 -23.70
N LEU A 509 18.97 -7.91 -24.99
CA LEU A 509 18.13 -9.03 -25.43
C LEU A 509 18.96 -10.32 -25.56
N PHE A 510 18.90 -11.14 -24.53
CA PHE A 510 19.63 -12.40 -24.45
C PHE A 510 18.83 -13.56 -25.06
N HIS A 511 19.45 -14.31 -25.95
CA HIS A 511 18.95 -15.58 -26.49
C HIS A 511 19.66 -16.73 -25.78
N ALA A 512 18.90 -17.50 -25.02
CA ALA A 512 19.39 -18.61 -24.23
C ALA A 512 19.70 -19.82 -25.12
N GLY A 513 20.67 -20.62 -24.69
CA GLY A 513 20.88 -21.96 -25.21
C GLY A 513 19.93 -22.99 -24.58
N THR A 514 20.41 -24.25 -24.49
CA THR A 514 19.68 -25.35 -23.85
C THR A 514 20.14 -25.63 -22.41
N ARG A 515 21.12 -24.89 -21.90
CA ARG A 515 21.72 -25.01 -20.57
C ARG A 515 21.81 -23.64 -19.92
N ASP A 516 21.97 -23.64 -18.61
CA ASP A 516 22.24 -22.44 -17.85
C ASP A 516 23.40 -21.65 -18.45
N GLY A 517 23.25 -20.35 -18.50
CA GLY A 517 24.22 -19.40 -19.01
C GLY A 517 24.72 -18.44 -17.94
N ILE A 518 25.88 -17.85 -18.17
CA ILE A 518 26.37 -16.75 -17.35
C ILE A 518 26.35 -15.50 -18.22
N VAL A 519 25.66 -14.47 -17.76
CA VAL A 519 25.64 -13.17 -18.42
C VAL A 519 26.48 -12.19 -17.61
N THR A 520 27.27 -11.40 -18.32
CA THR A 520 28.12 -10.36 -17.75
C THR A 520 27.78 -9.03 -18.40
N ALA A 521 27.48 -8.04 -17.58
CA ALA A 521 27.34 -6.64 -17.95
C ALA A 521 28.55 -5.85 -17.45
N THR A 522 29.17 -5.03 -18.31
CA THR A 522 30.31 -4.18 -17.93
C THR A 522 30.05 -2.75 -18.38
N ILE A 523 30.28 -1.80 -17.46
CA ILE A 523 30.17 -0.37 -17.74
C ILE A 523 31.07 0.42 -16.78
N GLY A 524 31.81 1.41 -17.29
CA GLY A 524 32.65 2.28 -16.47
C GLY A 524 33.70 1.52 -15.63
N GLY A 525 34.16 0.36 -16.10
CA GLY A 525 35.11 -0.49 -15.36
C GLY A 525 34.49 -1.36 -14.27
N VAL A 526 33.17 -1.28 -14.02
CA VAL A 526 32.43 -2.12 -13.08
C VAL A 526 31.74 -3.24 -13.84
N THR A 527 31.78 -4.44 -13.27
CA THR A 527 31.20 -5.64 -13.87
C THR A 527 30.21 -6.28 -12.91
N ALA A 528 29.03 -6.62 -13.46
CA ALA A 528 28.04 -7.46 -12.78
C ALA A 528 27.89 -8.79 -13.54
N LYS A 529 27.59 -9.85 -12.81
CA LYS A 529 27.31 -11.17 -13.39
C LYS A 529 26.02 -11.72 -12.83
N THR A 530 25.25 -12.40 -13.66
CA THR A 530 24.07 -13.17 -13.25
C THR A 530 24.06 -14.53 -13.95
N ILE A 531 23.45 -15.50 -13.29
CA ILE A 531 23.20 -16.82 -13.88
C ILE A 531 21.81 -16.79 -14.49
N VAL A 532 21.73 -17.00 -15.80
CA VAL A 532 20.47 -17.22 -16.50
C VAL A 532 20.17 -18.72 -16.42
N ARG A 533 19.18 -19.07 -15.62
CA ARG A 533 18.72 -20.46 -15.46
C ARG A 533 17.79 -20.80 -16.61
N VAL A 534 18.11 -21.85 -17.38
CA VAL A 534 17.35 -22.21 -18.58
C VAL A 534 16.46 -23.41 -18.33
N GLY A 535 15.17 -23.22 -18.60
CA GLY A 535 14.16 -24.25 -18.35
C GLY A 535 13.70 -24.30 -16.90
N ARG A 536 12.88 -25.30 -16.61
CA ARG A 536 12.25 -25.46 -15.28
C ARG A 536 12.13 -26.95 -14.97
N HIS A 537 12.27 -27.30 -13.70
CA HIS A 537 12.04 -28.65 -13.23
C HIS A 537 11.29 -28.65 -11.89
N GLU A 538 10.58 -29.73 -11.66
CA GLU A 538 9.76 -29.89 -10.44
C GLU A 538 10.51 -30.74 -9.41
N VAL A 539 10.53 -30.26 -8.14
CA VAL A 539 11.17 -30.93 -7.02
C VAL A 539 10.16 -31.12 -5.89
N PRO A 540 9.96 -32.37 -5.38
CA PRO A 540 9.06 -32.59 -4.25
C PRO A 540 9.58 -31.92 -2.97
N VAL A 541 8.64 -31.41 -2.15
CA VAL A 541 8.94 -30.92 -0.80
C VAL A 541 9.07 -32.12 0.14
N GLN A 542 10.24 -32.29 0.75
CA GLN A 542 10.53 -33.41 1.62
C GLN A 542 9.87 -33.27 3.00
N GLY A 543 9.63 -34.40 3.67
CA GLY A 543 9.09 -34.43 5.02
C GLY A 543 7.57 -34.23 5.12
N PHE A 544 6.89 -33.96 4.01
CA PHE A 544 5.43 -33.93 3.97
C PHE A 544 4.88 -35.37 4.02
N SER A 545 3.80 -35.60 4.78
CA SER A 545 3.21 -36.95 4.92
C SER A 545 2.80 -37.53 3.58
N ALA A 546 3.16 -38.80 3.32
CA ALA A 546 2.71 -39.51 2.11
C ALA A 546 1.18 -39.70 2.07
N GLN A 547 0.53 -39.79 3.24
CA GLN A 547 -0.92 -39.83 3.36
C GLN A 547 -1.57 -38.46 3.22
N GLY A 548 -0.78 -37.41 3.18
CA GLY A 548 -1.22 -36.00 3.17
C GLY A 548 -1.42 -35.45 4.58
N VAL A 549 -1.88 -34.19 4.62
CA VAL A 549 -2.23 -33.45 5.83
C VAL A 549 -3.71 -33.07 5.71
N SER A 550 -4.46 -33.27 6.79
CA SER A 550 -5.86 -32.87 6.87
C SER A 550 -6.01 -31.64 7.73
N LEU A 551 -6.74 -30.68 7.23
CA LEU A 551 -7.15 -29.46 7.92
C LEU A 551 -8.63 -29.59 8.28
N ASN A 552 -8.91 -29.78 9.54
CA ASN A 552 -10.27 -29.72 10.06
C ASN A 552 -10.58 -28.28 10.45
N TYR A 553 -11.71 -27.76 10.01
CA TYR A 553 -12.17 -26.43 10.38
C TYR A 553 -13.61 -26.48 10.89
N ASP A 554 -13.91 -25.61 11.86
CA ASP A 554 -15.25 -25.37 12.38
C ASP A 554 -15.43 -23.86 12.59
N PHE A 555 -16.20 -23.26 11.70
CA PHE A 555 -16.55 -21.83 11.70
C PHE A 555 -18.00 -21.58 12.14
N THR A 556 -18.63 -22.55 12.81
CA THR A 556 -19.97 -22.39 13.40
C THR A 556 -19.96 -21.43 14.59
N GLY A 557 -18.80 -21.31 15.27
CA GLY A 557 -18.56 -20.35 16.35
C GLY A 557 -17.94 -19.03 15.89
N SER A 558 -17.15 -18.43 16.76
CA SER A 558 -16.43 -17.17 16.49
C SER A 558 -15.12 -17.35 15.71
N ALA A 559 -14.63 -18.60 15.56
CA ALA A 559 -13.43 -18.88 14.80
C ALA A 559 -13.61 -18.51 13.32
N ARG A 560 -12.59 -17.91 12.72
CA ARG A 560 -12.57 -17.53 11.30
C ARG A 560 -11.39 -18.11 10.56
N ILE A 561 -10.43 -18.68 11.27
CA ILE A 561 -9.22 -19.27 10.71
C ILE A 561 -8.98 -20.62 11.39
N ALA A 562 -8.65 -21.63 10.59
CA ALA A 562 -8.22 -22.94 11.06
C ALA A 562 -6.87 -23.29 10.43
N TYR A 563 -5.95 -23.83 11.23
CA TYR A 563 -4.58 -24.07 10.82
C TYR A 563 -4.21 -25.55 10.81
N ALA A 564 -3.46 -25.95 9.79
CA ALA A 564 -2.64 -27.14 9.77
C ALA A 564 -1.17 -26.71 9.79
N ASN A 565 -0.56 -26.69 10.96
CA ASN A 565 0.81 -26.23 11.15
C ASN A 565 1.82 -27.33 10.84
N GLY A 566 2.99 -26.96 10.37
CA GLY A 566 4.11 -27.83 10.06
C GLY A 566 5.39 -27.01 9.90
N SER A 567 6.47 -27.65 9.48
CA SER A 567 7.69 -26.95 9.07
C SER A 567 8.37 -27.77 7.98
N TYR A 568 8.23 -27.34 6.74
CA TYR A 568 8.72 -28.05 5.57
C TYR A 568 9.63 -27.14 4.76
N ALA A 569 10.91 -27.49 4.66
CA ALA A 569 11.87 -26.73 3.88
C ALA A 569 11.54 -26.85 2.38
N LEU A 570 11.42 -25.72 1.71
CA LEU A 570 11.31 -25.70 0.26
C LEU A 570 12.70 -25.86 -0.37
N PRO A 571 12.85 -26.75 -1.37
CA PRO A 571 14.12 -26.88 -2.09
C PRO A 571 14.53 -25.59 -2.81
N GLY A 572 15.80 -25.23 -2.74
CA GLY A 572 16.44 -24.19 -3.53
C GLY A 572 15.83 -22.79 -3.43
N ASP A 573 15.74 -22.11 -4.57
CA ASP A 573 15.07 -20.82 -4.75
C ASP A 573 13.86 -21.02 -5.68
N PRO A 574 12.67 -21.31 -5.11
CA PRO A 574 11.52 -21.72 -5.89
C PRO A 574 10.86 -20.55 -6.65
N LEU A 575 10.50 -20.81 -7.91
CA LEU A 575 9.68 -19.90 -8.72
C LEU A 575 8.20 -20.00 -8.37
N SER A 576 7.76 -21.23 -8.06
CA SER A 576 6.39 -21.49 -7.67
C SER A 576 6.29 -22.67 -6.69
N PHE A 577 5.20 -22.71 -5.94
CA PHE A 577 4.83 -23.80 -5.07
C PHE A 577 3.53 -24.44 -5.58
N ASN A 578 3.53 -25.75 -5.68
CA ASN A 578 2.41 -26.58 -6.11
C ASN A 578 1.94 -27.45 -4.94
N ILE A 579 0.64 -27.71 -4.87
CA ILE A 579 0.06 -28.63 -3.90
C ILE A 579 -1.26 -29.19 -4.46
N GLU A 580 -1.55 -30.45 -4.17
CA GLU A 580 -2.86 -31.02 -4.42
C GLU A 580 -3.78 -30.79 -3.23
N ILE A 581 -4.99 -30.31 -3.49
CA ILE A 581 -5.99 -29.95 -2.49
C ILE A 581 -7.26 -30.76 -2.74
N ASN A 582 -7.68 -31.49 -1.71
CA ASN A 582 -8.98 -32.17 -1.70
C ASN A 582 -10.05 -31.23 -1.18
N GLY A 583 -10.75 -30.60 -2.09
CA GLY A 583 -11.81 -29.64 -1.77
C GLY A 583 -13.09 -30.31 -1.32
N ASP A 584 -13.86 -29.64 -0.49
CA ASP A 584 -15.15 -30.06 0.05
C ASP A 584 -16.35 -29.24 -0.44
N ALA A 585 -16.09 -28.29 -1.37
CA ALA A 585 -17.05 -27.33 -1.91
C ALA A 585 -17.66 -26.40 -0.83
N SER A 586 -16.91 -26.11 0.23
CA SER A 586 -17.37 -25.28 1.35
C SER A 586 -17.42 -23.79 1.06
N GLY A 587 -16.68 -23.34 0.08
CA GLY A 587 -16.53 -21.92 -0.20
C GLY A 587 -15.48 -21.21 0.67
N VAL A 588 -14.74 -21.89 1.53
CA VAL A 588 -13.65 -21.29 2.33
C VAL A 588 -12.47 -20.90 1.45
N GLY A 589 -11.76 -19.86 1.85
CA GLY A 589 -10.46 -19.49 1.27
C GLY A 589 -9.33 -20.36 1.85
N LEU A 590 -8.28 -20.63 1.06
CA LEU A 590 -7.11 -21.37 1.53
C LEU A 590 -5.84 -20.54 1.32
N ARG A 591 -4.95 -20.60 2.30
CA ARG A 591 -3.67 -19.91 2.30
C ARG A 591 -2.53 -20.82 2.74
N ALA A 592 -1.32 -20.45 2.32
CA ALA A 592 -0.07 -21.04 2.79
C ALA A 592 0.79 -19.94 3.42
N ALA A 593 1.32 -20.19 4.61
CA ALA A 593 2.27 -19.30 5.26
C ALA A 593 3.69 -19.84 5.10
N PHE A 594 4.59 -18.97 4.69
CA PHE A 594 6.01 -19.26 4.51
C PHE A 594 6.83 -18.39 5.45
N VAL A 595 7.96 -18.90 5.89
CA VAL A 595 8.97 -18.16 6.65
C VAL A 595 10.28 -18.21 5.87
N ASN A 596 10.88 -17.06 5.65
CA ASN A 596 12.12 -16.91 4.91
C ASN A 596 13.38 -17.00 5.79
N SER A 597 14.57 -16.85 5.20
CA SER A 597 15.86 -16.86 5.91
C SER A 597 15.99 -15.78 6.99
N LEU A 598 15.23 -14.68 6.87
CA LEU A 598 15.20 -13.58 7.82
C LEU A 598 14.21 -13.83 8.97
N GLY A 599 13.47 -14.96 8.95
CA GLY A 599 12.40 -15.26 9.89
C GLY A 599 11.10 -14.48 9.63
N GLU A 600 10.97 -13.83 8.49
CA GLU A 600 9.75 -13.12 8.12
C GLU A 600 8.68 -14.08 7.63
N ARG A 601 7.45 -13.87 8.11
CA ARG A 601 6.31 -14.68 7.71
C ARG A 601 5.53 -13.99 6.59
N THR A 602 5.35 -14.68 5.46
CA THR A 602 4.54 -14.25 4.34
C THR A 602 3.43 -15.24 4.09
N ALA A 603 2.19 -14.76 3.92
CA ALA A 603 1.02 -15.57 3.62
C ALA A 603 0.61 -15.38 2.17
N LEU A 604 0.56 -16.47 1.41
CA LEU A 604 0.13 -16.47 0.01
C LEU A 604 -1.21 -17.18 -0.13
N THR A 605 -2.09 -16.66 -0.98
CA THR A 605 -3.39 -17.24 -1.26
C THR A 605 -3.24 -18.43 -2.21
N LEU A 606 -3.55 -19.63 -1.74
CA LEU A 606 -3.64 -20.84 -2.56
C LEU A 606 -4.91 -20.83 -3.41
N VAL A 607 -6.03 -20.49 -2.79
CA VAL A 607 -7.35 -20.48 -3.40
C VAL A 607 -8.22 -19.41 -2.72
N LYS A 608 -8.87 -18.57 -3.50
CA LYS A 608 -9.81 -17.58 -2.96
C LYS A 608 -11.08 -18.26 -2.42
N ARG A 609 -11.52 -19.35 -3.05
CA ARG A 609 -12.72 -20.07 -2.69
C ARG A 609 -12.61 -21.53 -3.11
N VAL A 610 -12.90 -22.47 -2.19
CA VAL A 610 -13.01 -23.89 -2.48
C VAL A 610 -14.44 -24.19 -2.96
N ASP A 611 -14.65 -24.18 -4.25
CA ASP A 611 -15.94 -24.40 -4.93
C ASP A 611 -16.04 -25.75 -5.63
N TRP A 612 -15.11 -26.69 -5.33
CA TRP A 612 -15.05 -28.03 -5.92
C TRP A 612 -14.97 -29.11 -4.84
N ARG A 613 -15.24 -30.33 -5.25
CA ARG A 613 -15.01 -31.56 -4.47
C ARG A 613 -13.93 -32.41 -5.13
N GLY A 614 -13.14 -33.10 -4.29
CA GLY A 614 -12.07 -33.99 -4.75
C GLY A 614 -10.73 -33.26 -4.94
N TRP A 615 -9.74 -33.98 -5.45
CA TRP A 615 -8.38 -33.53 -5.57
C TRP A 615 -8.17 -32.60 -6.79
N GLN A 616 -7.60 -31.46 -6.57
CA GLN A 616 -7.15 -30.54 -7.62
C GLN A 616 -5.78 -29.98 -7.27
N ARG A 617 -4.90 -29.88 -8.27
CA ARG A 617 -3.61 -29.23 -8.13
C ARG A 617 -3.78 -27.72 -8.20
N ARG A 618 -3.08 -27.02 -7.30
CA ARG A 618 -2.99 -25.57 -7.25
C ARG A 618 -1.53 -25.14 -7.28
N THR A 619 -1.27 -24.04 -7.98
CA THR A 619 0.06 -23.44 -8.14
C THR A 619 -0.01 -22.00 -7.70
N ILE A 620 0.95 -21.56 -6.87
CA ILE A 620 1.16 -20.17 -6.52
C ILE A 620 2.59 -19.76 -6.87
N ILE A 621 2.75 -18.52 -7.31
CA ILE A 621 4.07 -17.94 -7.58
C ILE A 621 4.71 -17.59 -6.24
N ILE A 622 5.98 -17.94 -6.08
CA ILE A 622 6.79 -17.52 -4.93
C ILE A 622 7.52 -16.23 -5.32
N PRO A 623 7.25 -15.11 -4.65
CA PRO A 623 7.94 -13.84 -4.91
C PRO A 623 9.46 -13.95 -4.74
N GLY A 624 10.22 -13.32 -5.63
CA GLY A 624 11.70 -13.34 -5.58
C GLY A 624 12.30 -12.77 -4.28
N LEU A 625 11.58 -11.85 -3.65
CA LEU A 625 11.98 -11.23 -2.39
C LEU A 625 11.77 -12.11 -1.15
N LEU A 626 11.26 -13.33 -1.31
CA LEU A 626 11.12 -14.30 -0.21
C LEU A 626 12.44 -15.00 0.17
N ASN A 627 13.56 -14.41 -0.04
CA ASN A 627 14.92 -14.78 0.39
C ASN A 627 15.10 -16.20 0.95
N PRO A 628 15.57 -17.18 0.16
CA PRO A 628 15.81 -18.55 0.63
C PRO A 628 16.85 -18.63 1.76
N PRO A 629 16.84 -19.68 2.61
CA PRO A 629 15.89 -20.81 2.64
C PRO A 629 14.49 -20.43 3.11
N ILE A 630 13.48 -21.03 2.44
CA ILE A 630 12.06 -20.79 2.69
C ILE A 630 11.45 -22.05 3.33
N HIS A 631 10.63 -21.87 4.36
CA HIS A 631 9.89 -22.95 5.00
C HIS A 631 8.39 -22.71 4.87
N LEU A 632 7.64 -23.71 4.40
CA LEU A 632 6.19 -23.76 4.56
C LEU A 632 5.89 -24.08 6.03
N VAL A 633 5.25 -23.16 6.76
CA VAL A 633 5.00 -23.32 8.20
C VAL A 633 3.54 -23.57 8.54
N SER A 634 2.61 -23.25 7.62
CA SER A 634 1.20 -23.49 7.86
C SER A 634 0.41 -23.50 6.55
N LEU A 635 -0.56 -24.40 6.48
CA LEU A 635 -1.68 -24.37 5.54
C LEU A 635 -2.92 -24.03 6.36
N TYR A 636 -3.76 -23.11 5.89
CA TYR A 636 -4.90 -22.71 6.69
C TYR A 636 -6.12 -22.32 5.85
N ALA A 637 -7.30 -22.59 6.44
CA ALA A 637 -8.58 -22.17 5.90
C ALA A 637 -9.01 -20.85 6.54
N VAL A 638 -9.63 -20.00 5.73
CA VAL A 638 -10.15 -18.70 6.13
C VAL A 638 -11.62 -18.61 5.75
N ASN A 639 -12.46 -18.31 6.71
CA ASN A 639 -13.86 -17.97 6.48
C ASN A 639 -13.96 -16.46 6.25
N SER A 640 -13.81 -16.03 5.00
CA SER A 640 -13.90 -14.60 4.63
C SER A 640 -15.35 -14.10 4.74
N LEU A 641 -15.55 -13.05 5.56
CA LEU A 641 -16.82 -12.38 5.73
C LEU A 641 -17.23 -11.68 4.43
N GLY A 642 -17.71 -12.01 3.49
CA GLY A 642 -18.05 -11.47 2.17
C GLY A 642 -18.14 -12.54 1.10
N THR A 643 -17.71 -13.77 1.44
CA THR A 643 -17.86 -14.92 0.56
C THR A 643 -18.79 -15.93 1.26
N PRO A 644 -19.98 -16.21 0.72
CA PRO A 644 -20.88 -17.18 1.35
C PRO A 644 -20.19 -18.54 1.45
N THR A 645 -19.98 -19.05 2.65
CA THR A 645 -19.59 -20.44 2.85
C THR A 645 -20.82 -21.32 2.71
N VAL A 646 -20.70 -22.42 1.98
CA VAL A 646 -21.78 -23.40 1.82
C VAL A 646 -21.88 -24.26 3.06
N HIS A 647 -20.74 -24.54 3.71
CA HIS A 647 -20.62 -25.31 4.93
C HIS A 647 -19.70 -24.60 5.91
N ALA A 648 -20.18 -24.44 7.16
CA ALA A 648 -19.40 -23.77 8.20
C ALA A 648 -18.33 -24.68 8.85
N ALA A 649 -18.41 -26.00 8.66
CA ALA A 649 -17.45 -26.97 9.17
C ALA A 649 -17.14 -28.02 8.11
N GLY A 650 -15.90 -28.53 8.11
CA GLY A 650 -15.48 -29.53 7.13
C GLY A 650 -14.02 -29.93 7.27
N THR A 651 -13.53 -30.62 6.25
CA THR A 651 -12.15 -31.10 6.18
C THR A 651 -11.57 -30.88 4.79
N ILE A 652 -10.43 -30.22 4.71
CA ILE A 652 -9.64 -30.03 3.50
C ILE A 652 -8.41 -30.94 3.59
N GLY A 653 -8.12 -31.68 2.52
CA GLY A 653 -6.91 -32.49 2.42
C GLY A 653 -5.82 -31.79 1.60
N PHE A 654 -4.56 -32.01 1.97
CA PHE A 654 -3.39 -31.53 1.23
C PHE A 654 -2.40 -32.66 1.02
N ARG A 655 -1.85 -32.81 -0.19
CA ARG A 655 -0.81 -33.80 -0.48
C ARG A 655 0.10 -33.34 -1.62
N ASN A 656 1.19 -34.07 -1.82
CA ASN A 656 2.13 -33.93 -2.93
C ASN A 656 2.62 -32.48 -3.15
N PRO A 657 3.07 -31.77 -2.08
CA PRO A 657 3.65 -30.44 -2.29
C PRO A 657 4.97 -30.56 -3.08
N SER A 658 5.15 -29.65 -4.01
CA SER A 658 6.36 -29.55 -4.83
C SER A 658 6.67 -28.10 -5.15
N VAL A 659 7.87 -27.83 -5.59
CA VAL A 659 8.29 -26.53 -6.09
C VAL A 659 8.77 -26.65 -7.53
N ILE A 660 8.61 -25.56 -8.27
CA ILE A 660 9.27 -25.38 -9.57
C ILE A 660 10.54 -24.57 -9.32
N LEU A 661 11.66 -25.14 -9.70
CA LEU A 661 12.95 -24.46 -9.71
C LEU A 661 13.33 -24.05 -11.13
N ALA A 662 14.06 -22.93 -11.24
CA ALA A 662 14.68 -22.52 -12.47
C ALA A 662 15.90 -23.42 -12.77
N GLY A 663 16.15 -23.65 -14.07
CA GLY A 663 17.26 -24.45 -14.56
C GLY A 663 16.86 -25.90 -14.85
N THR A 664 17.76 -26.64 -15.46
CA THR A 664 17.67 -28.08 -15.68
C THR A 664 18.07 -28.84 -14.40
N PRO A 665 17.54 -30.05 -14.17
CA PRO A 665 17.89 -30.88 -13.00
C PRO A 665 19.37 -31.18 -12.91
#